data_0a7dee73c0d98cffe44313da8159c50c
#
_entry.id   0a7dee73c0d98cffe44313da8159c50c
#
_cell.length_a   1.000
_cell.length_b   1.000
_cell.length_c   1.000
_cell.angle_alpha   90.00
_cell.angle_beta   90.00
_cell.angle_gamma   90.00
#
_symmetry.space_group_name_H-M   'P 1'
#
loop_
_entity.id
_entity.type
_entity.pdbx_description
1 polymer ?
#
loop_
_entity_poly.entity_id
_entity_poly.type
_entity_poly.pdbx_seq_one_letter_code
_entity_poly.pdbx_strand_id
1 'polypeptide(L)'
;MPEPLFAKVASVLDFPAEEREVLRFWRSARIFEKTLTKPAAHGTFVFFEGPPTANGLPHNGHVLTRVIKDLFPRYKTMRGWSVPRKAGWDTHGLPVEVEVEKELRIHGKAAIEAYGVEPFVKKCLESVFRYTKEWEELTERVAFWVDLGDAYVTYHRSYVESVWWALSELFKKGLLYQGHKVVWWWAQGGTALSSGEVGQGYRTVDDPSVYVGFPLVDPPWWPSLRAKAQLEDKEIALAVWTTTPWTLPSNMYAAVPSDDQVTFRIIDAGKRYLLVADKLAEPFAAKTKTKRTEVSVPAASLEGNRYRPPFDLFAAEASGFENVVFRVIRERFVTLDTGTGIVHIAPAFGEDDHQAHRRLLGENPSLPLFCAVNPDGTFIDRFDRYAGRWVKDCDKEIQHDLKDAGLLLFAESYRHDYPFCWRADSDPLIQYARPAWYIRTTAVIDRAIANSRAIHWLPEHIKEGRFGDFLANNVDWALSRERWWGTALNVWVCDREAEHKEAPASVAEIEARNPGAFDHFHAARRIDPTLSEHLIVHKPWIDQVTFPCLGCPGTMRRVSEVIDCWFDSGCMPFAQWGYPHRGRAEFERSFPADFISEAIDQTRGWFYSLLMISTLVFEEQPYPHPFKTCIVLGHVSDREGKKESKSKGNYTPPEIILDKVAMEFAVRDTRPGEASQAVALISREDLEGMDLPEGALVRIYRGDDPNGGIDLPVLADKRLPRRVVVLGQEHRAKLGVLPAEA
;
A
#
# COMPACT_ATOMS: atom_id res chain seq x y z
N MET A 1 35.78 -49.35 36.10
CA MET A 1 35.75 -47.93 36.49
C MET A 1 34.34 -47.56 36.68
N PRO A 2 33.94 -46.82 37.70
CA PRO A 2 32.57 -46.35 37.79
C PRO A 2 32.24 -45.50 36.56
N GLU A 3 31.08 -45.66 36.00
CA GLU A 3 30.61 -44.84 34.89
C GLU A 3 30.69 -43.35 35.28
N PRO A 4 31.19 -42.48 34.37
CA PRO A 4 31.29 -41.06 34.68
C PRO A 4 29.88 -40.50 35.01
N LEU A 5 29.80 -39.73 36.09
CA LEU A 5 28.56 -39.07 36.57
C LEU A 5 27.92 -38.13 35.54
N PHE A 6 28.71 -37.70 34.56
CA PHE A 6 28.26 -36.80 33.50
C PHE A 6 28.73 -37.34 32.14
N ALA A 7 27.85 -37.18 31.13
CA ALA A 7 28.21 -37.45 29.75
C ALA A 7 29.38 -36.53 29.31
N LYS A 8 30.24 -37.05 28.43
CA LYS A 8 31.32 -36.23 27.82
C LYS A 8 30.71 -35.12 27.00
N VAL A 9 30.99 -33.88 27.35
CA VAL A 9 30.57 -32.72 26.59
C VAL A 9 31.39 -32.63 25.30
N ALA A 10 30.73 -32.33 24.17
CA ALA A 10 31.39 -32.10 22.90
C ALA A 10 32.33 -30.88 22.99
N SER A 11 33.52 -30.99 22.38
CA SER A 11 34.47 -29.88 22.34
C SER A 11 34.09 -28.77 21.37
N VAL A 12 33.22 -29.07 20.43
CA VAL A 12 32.64 -28.13 19.46
C VAL A 12 31.13 -28.26 19.53
N LEU A 13 30.44 -27.13 19.66
CA LEU A 13 28.96 -27.07 19.70
C LEU A 13 28.44 -26.91 18.29
N ASP A 14 27.55 -27.81 17.88
CA ASP A 14 26.74 -27.70 16.68
C ASP A 14 25.37 -27.24 17.10
N PHE A 15 25.15 -25.91 17.18
CA PHE A 15 23.88 -25.35 17.59
C PHE A 15 22.70 -25.83 16.74
N PRO A 16 22.77 -25.86 15.38
CA PRO A 16 21.69 -26.40 14.56
C PRO A 16 21.31 -27.84 14.89
N ALA A 17 22.28 -28.71 15.15
CA ALA A 17 22.01 -30.11 15.53
C ALA A 17 21.35 -30.24 16.90
N GLU A 18 21.85 -29.48 17.89
CA GLU A 18 21.27 -29.45 19.25
C GLU A 18 19.86 -28.87 19.24
N GLU A 19 19.61 -27.78 18.50
CA GLU A 19 18.30 -27.19 18.35
C GLU A 19 17.31 -28.19 17.75
N ARG A 20 17.67 -28.93 16.70
CA ARG A 20 16.83 -29.98 16.11
C ARG A 20 16.56 -31.13 17.09
N GLU A 21 17.48 -31.46 17.97
CA GLU A 21 17.27 -32.46 19.03
C GLU A 21 16.25 -31.97 20.05
N VAL A 22 16.36 -30.71 20.48
CA VAL A 22 15.39 -30.07 21.39
C VAL A 22 14.02 -30.02 20.76
N LEU A 23 13.91 -29.64 19.49
CA LEU A 23 12.63 -29.61 18.76
C LEU A 23 11.98 -31.00 18.67
N ARG A 24 12.79 -32.05 18.40
CA ARG A 24 12.30 -33.45 18.42
C ARG A 24 11.79 -33.86 19.79
N PHE A 25 12.50 -33.48 20.85
CA PHE A 25 12.05 -33.72 22.23
C PHE A 25 10.74 -32.99 22.53
N TRP A 26 10.63 -31.70 22.20
CA TRP A 26 9.41 -30.92 22.43
C TRP A 26 8.21 -31.52 21.70
N ARG A 27 8.39 -31.93 20.46
CA ARG A 27 7.34 -32.57 19.66
C ARG A 27 6.90 -33.91 20.28
N SER A 28 7.84 -34.80 20.58
CA SER A 28 7.53 -36.11 21.14
C SER A 28 6.90 -36.05 22.52
N ALA A 29 7.32 -35.12 23.36
CA ALA A 29 6.78 -34.91 24.70
C ALA A 29 5.57 -33.97 24.73
N ARG A 30 5.14 -33.41 23.59
CA ARG A 30 4.04 -32.44 23.45
C ARG A 30 4.17 -31.27 24.43
N ILE A 31 5.34 -30.66 24.45
CA ILE A 31 5.67 -29.61 25.45
C ILE A 31 4.82 -28.36 25.19
N PHE A 32 4.65 -27.95 23.96
CA PHE A 32 3.87 -26.77 23.62
C PHE A 32 2.40 -26.91 24.08
N GLU A 33 1.76 -28.00 23.72
CA GLU A 33 0.36 -28.25 24.08
C GLU A 33 0.15 -28.31 25.60
N LYS A 34 1.12 -28.87 26.34
CA LYS A 34 1.11 -28.84 27.79
C LYS A 34 1.13 -27.43 28.37
N THR A 35 1.79 -26.48 27.68
CA THR A 35 1.82 -25.08 28.14
C THR A 35 0.48 -24.38 27.98
N LEU A 36 -0.32 -24.78 26.99
CA LEU A 36 -1.65 -24.20 26.76
C LEU A 36 -2.68 -24.62 27.84
N THR A 37 -2.47 -25.79 28.42
CA THR A 37 -3.38 -26.36 29.44
C THR A 37 -2.85 -26.29 30.87
N LYS A 38 -1.63 -25.76 31.05
CA LYS A 38 -0.98 -25.62 32.35
C LYS A 38 -1.80 -24.71 33.28
N PRO A 39 -2.00 -25.07 34.57
CA PRO A 39 -2.62 -24.16 35.53
C PRO A 39 -1.87 -22.84 35.66
N ALA A 40 -2.57 -21.73 35.65
CA ALA A 40 -2.00 -20.39 35.70
C ALA A 40 -2.16 -19.78 37.10
N ALA A 41 -1.07 -19.56 37.81
CA ALA A 41 -1.07 -18.93 39.14
C ALA A 41 -1.31 -17.41 39.07
N HIS A 42 -1.02 -16.77 37.96
CA HIS A 42 -1.02 -15.30 37.79
C HIS A 42 -2.05 -14.78 36.80
N GLY A 43 -2.98 -15.63 36.33
CA GLY A 43 -3.99 -15.25 35.34
C GLY A 43 -3.51 -15.36 33.90
N THR A 44 -4.10 -14.59 33.00
CA THR A 44 -3.82 -14.64 31.56
C THR A 44 -2.95 -13.47 31.12
N PHE A 45 -1.94 -13.75 30.32
CA PHE A 45 -1.17 -12.77 29.56
C PHE A 45 -1.56 -12.88 28.08
N VAL A 46 -2.21 -11.86 27.55
CA VAL A 46 -2.76 -11.87 26.19
C VAL A 46 -1.73 -11.36 25.19
N PHE A 47 -1.45 -12.19 24.20
CA PHE A 47 -0.62 -11.87 23.05
C PHE A 47 -1.45 -11.94 21.78
N PHE A 48 -1.31 -10.93 20.88
CA PHE A 48 -1.89 -10.97 19.56
C PHE A 48 -0.80 -11.15 18.50
N GLU A 49 -1.01 -12.12 17.62
CA GLU A 49 -0.17 -12.39 16.46
C GLU A 49 -0.62 -11.57 15.26
N GLY A 50 0.29 -10.81 14.66
CA GLY A 50 0.06 -10.17 13.36
C GLY A 50 -0.03 -11.21 12.25
N PRO A 51 -1.16 -11.32 11.53
CA PRO A 51 -1.38 -12.40 10.58
C PRO A 51 -0.51 -12.22 9.32
N PRO A 52 0.40 -13.16 9.00
CA PRO A 52 1.11 -13.13 7.74
C PRO A 52 0.20 -13.57 6.58
N THR A 53 0.59 -13.20 5.36
CA THR A 53 0.03 -13.75 4.13
C THR A 53 0.86 -14.94 3.68
N ALA A 54 0.25 -16.12 3.47
CA ALA A 54 0.97 -17.35 3.07
C ALA A 54 1.14 -17.49 1.54
N ASN A 55 0.89 -16.46 0.77
CA ASN A 55 1.14 -16.41 -0.68
C ASN A 55 2.56 -15.97 -1.04
N GLY A 56 3.39 -15.66 -0.05
CA GLY A 56 4.82 -15.35 -0.19
C GLY A 56 5.68 -16.14 0.78
N LEU A 57 6.90 -16.49 0.38
CA LEU A 57 7.87 -17.17 1.25
C LEU A 57 8.28 -16.27 2.43
N PRO A 58 8.52 -16.84 3.62
CA PRO A 58 9.05 -16.10 4.75
C PRO A 58 10.47 -15.55 4.46
N HIS A 59 10.89 -14.55 5.23
CA HIS A 59 12.19 -13.88 5.12
C HIS A 59 12.75 -13.51 6.50
N ASN A 60 13.98 -13.01 6.56
CA ASN A 60 14.69 -12.71 7.82
C ASN A 60 13.96 -11.74 8.75
N GLY A 61 13.21 -10.79 8.21
CA GLY A 61 12.33 -9.93 9.02
C GLY A 61 11.33 -10.74 9.84
N HIS A 62 10.78 -11.82 9.25
CA HIS A 62 9.89 -12.74 9.98
C HIS A 62 10.63 -13.58 11.02
N VAL A 63 11.88 -13.97 10.78
CA VAL A 63 12.71 -14.64 11.80
C VAL A 63 12.86 -13.72 13.02
N LEU A 64 13.28 -12.48 12.80
CA LEU A 64 13.46 -11.49 13.87
C LEU A 64 12.17 -11.26 14.66
N THR A 65 11.06 -11.01 13.97
CA THR A 65 9.77 -10.75 14.65
C THR A 65 9.30 -11.97 15.44
N ARG A 66 9.43 -13.19 14.90
CA ARG A 66 9.02 -14.43 15.58
C ARG A 66 9.82 -14.69 16.83
N VAL A 67 11.13 -14.49 16.81
CA VAL A 67 11.99 -14.65 18.00
C VAL A 67 11.55 -13.70 19.12
N ILE A 68 11.30 -12.44 18.80
CA ILE A 68 10.86 -11.44 19.81
C ILE A 68 9.43 -11.75 20.28
N LYS A 69 8.54 -12.11 19.37
CA LYS A 69 7.15 -12.48 19.72
C LYS A 69 7.06 -13.73 20.60
N ASP A 70 7.98 -14.68 20.45
CA ASP A 70 8.01 -15.86 21.33
C ASP A 70 8.60 -15.55 22.71
N LEU A 71 9.62 -14.70 22.78
CA LEU A 71 10.37 -14.43 24.01
C LEU A 71 9.45 -14.04 25.19
N PHE A 72 8.59 -13.06 24.99
CA PHE A 72 7.72 -12.54 26.07
C PHE A 72 6.65 -13.54 26.49
N PRO A 73 5.86 -14.11 25.57
CA PRO A 73 4.90 -15.17 25.89
C PRO A 73 5.53 -16.38 26.55
N ARG A 74 6.70 -16.83 26.08
CA ARG A 74 7.45 -17.93 26.67
C ARG A 74 7.90 -17.62 28.09
N TYR A 75 8.49 -16.45 28.33
CA TYR A 75 8.88 -15.99 29.65
C TYR A 75 7.67 -15.93 30.61
N LYS A 76 6.55 -15.38 30.17
CA LYS A 76 5.32 -15.31 30.95
C LYS A 76 4.77 -16.71 31.29
N THR A 77 4.79 -17.64 30.32
CA THR A 77 4.42 -19.04 30.55
C THR A 77 5.31 -19.68 31.63
N MET A 78 6.62 -19.47 31.56
CA MET A 78 7.57 -19.98 32.58
C MET A 78 7.33 -19.37 33.96
N ARG A 79 6.85 -18.12 34.01
CA ARG A 79 6.50 -17.40 35.24
C ARG A 79 5.11 -17.74 35.79
N GLY A 80 4.37 -18.68 35.19
CA GLY A 80 3.10 -19.17 35.69
C GLY A 80 1.86 -18.40 35.20
N TRP A 81 1.97 -17.73 34.07
CA TRP A 81 0.83 -17.14 33.34
C TRP A 81 0.25 -18.14 32.34
N SER A 82 -1.06 -18.09 32.12
CA SER A 82 -1.67 -18.68 30.93
C SER A 82 -1.46 -17.72 29.74
N VAL A 83 -0.97 -18.25 28.64
CA VAL A 83 -0.72 -17.43 27.43
C VAL A 83 -1.39 -18.08 26.25
N PRO A 84 -2.60 -17.64 25.85
CA PRO A 84 -3.21 -18.04 24.59
C PRO A 84 -2.30 -17.63 23.41
N ARG A 85 -2.13 -18.56 22.47
CA ARG A 85 -1.18 -18.39 21.36
C ARG A 85 -1.85 -18.69 20.03
N LYS A 86 -2.92 -17.95 19.74
CA LYS A 86 -3.72 -18.12 18.52
C LYS A 86 -2.95 -17.57 17.34
N ALA A 87 -2.76 -18.38 16.30
CA ALA A 87 -2.19 -17.96 15.02
C ALA A 87 -3.23 -17.27 14.15
N GLY A 88 -2.82 -16.67 13.06
CA GLY A 88 -3.72 -16.08 12.06
C GLY A 88 -3.12 -16.05 10.65
N TRP A 89 -4.00 -16.02 9.67
CA TRP A 89 -3.66 -15.89 8.24
C TRP A 89 -4.44 -14.73 7.63
N ASP A 90 -3.70 -13.76 7.07
CA ASP A 90 -4.30 -12.71 6.24
C ASP A 90 -4.39 -13.21 4.80
N THR A 91 -5.61 -13.30 4.30
CA THR A 91 -5.91 -14.04 3.07
C THR A 91 -6.54 -13.18 1.99
N HIS A 92 -6.73 -11.88 2.22
CA HIS A 92 -7.45 -11.00 1.31
C HIS A 92 -6.56 -9.94 0.65
N GLY A 93 -7.12 -9.32 -0.38
CA GLY A 93 -6.70 -8.05 -0.95
C GLY A 93 -5.65 -8.15 -2.05
N LEU A 94 -5.14 -6.98 -2.41
CA LEU A 94 -4.18 -6.79 -3.50
C LEU A 94 -2.94 -7.70 -3.43
N PRO A 95 -2.37 -8.01 -2.25
CA PRO A 95 -1.22 -8.92 -2.20
C PRO A 95 -1.48 -10.29 -2.85
N VAL A 96 -2.69 -10.80 -2.71
CA VAL A 96 -3.08 -12.09 -3.28
C VAL A 96 -3.42 -11.94 -4.76
N GLU A 97 -4.26 -10.97 -5.12
CA GLU A 97 -4.69 -10.77 -6.49
C GLU A 97 -3.52 -10.51 -7.45
N VAL A 98 -2.59 -9.64 -7.07
CA VAL A 98 -1.42 -9.31 -7.91
C VAL A 98 -0.51 -10.53 -8.14
N GLU A 99 -0.34 -11.41 -7.15
CA GLU A 99 0.41 -12.65 -7.35
C GLU A 99 -0.31 -13.60 -8.29
N VAL A 100 -1.65 -13.70 -8.23
CA VAL A 100 -2.44 -14.48 -9.15
C VAL A 100 -2.42 -13.88 -10.58
N GLU A 101 -2.48 -12.55 -10.71
CA GLU A 101 -2.31 -11.86 -12.00
C GLU A 101 -0.97 -12.24 -12.66
N LYS A 102 0.12 -12.23 -11.88
CA LYS A 102 1.46 -12.63 -12.35
C LYS A 102 1.50 -14.10 -12.79
N GLU A 103 0.90 -14.99 -12.00
CA GLU A 103 0.81 -16.43 -12.31
C GLU A 103 0.06 -16.68 -13.62
N LEU A 104 -1.08 -16.01 -13.79
CA LEU A 104 -1.92 -16.12 -14.99
C LEU A 104 -1.35 -15.31 -16.17
N ARG A 105 -0.32 -14.50 -15.96
CA ARG A 105 0.26 -13.57 -16.96
C ARG A 105 -0.79 -12.62 -17.53
N ILE A 106 -1.68 -12.13 -16.69
CA ILE A 106 -2.67 -11.11 -16.99
C ILE A 106 -2.38 -9.87 -16.14
N HIS A 107 -2.89 -8.71 -16.54
CA HIS A 107 -2.69 -7.48 -15.77
C HIS A 107 -3.91 -6.58 -15.86
N GLY A 108 -4.37 -6.13 -14.68
CA GLY A 108 -5.42 -5.15 -14.55
C GLY A 108 -6.85 -5.69 -14.68
N LYS A 109 -7.78 -4.78 -14.40
CA LYS A 109 -9.21 -5.06 -14.21
C LYS A 109 -9.85 -5.77 -15.39
N ALA A 110 -9.67 -5.21 -16.60
CA ALA A 110 -10.27 -5.77 -17.82
C ALA A 110 -9.80 -7.19 -18.15
N ALA A 111 -8.53 -7.50 -17.88
CA ALA A 111 -7.97 -8.83 -18.12
C ALA A 111 -8.54 -9.87 -17.14
N ILE A 112 -8.79 -9.48 -15.87
CA ILE A 112 -9.45 -10.36 -14.89
C ILE A 112 -10.91 -10.61 -15.28
N GLU A 113 -11.63 -9.58 -15.72
CA GLU A 113 -13.02 -9.73 -16.20
C GLU A 113 -13.11 -10.67 -17.42
N ALA A 114 -12.15 -10.55 -18.34
CA ALA A 114 -12.07 -11.44 -19.51
C ALA A 114 -11.71 -12.89 -19.12
N TYR A 115 -10.88 -13.09 -18.08
CA TYR A 115 -10.57 -14.43 -17.56
C TYR A 115 -11.77 -15.06 -16.83
N GLY A 116 -12.60 -14.25 -16.21
CA GLY A 116 -13.76 -14.62 -15.43
C GLY A 116 -13.55 -14.48 -13.92
N VAL A 117 -14.48 -13.80 -13.26
CA VAL A 117 -14.36 -13.46 -11.83
C VAL A 117 -14.36 -14.70 -10.93
N GLU A 118 -15.26 -15.67 -11.16
CA GLU A 118 -15.33 -16.89 -10.34
C GLU A 118 -14.04 -17.73 -10.44
N PRO A 119 -13.51 -18.08 -11.64
CA PRO A 119 -12.22 -18.78 -11.76
C PRO A 119 -11.08 -18.00 -11.10
N PHE A 120 -11.05 -16.68 -11.23
CA PHE A 120 -10.03 -15.83 -10.61
C PHE A 120 -10.09 -15.90 -9.08
N VAL A 121 -11.26 -15.79 -8.48
CA VAL A 121 -11.46 -15.90 -7.03
C VAL A 121 -11.04 -17.28 -6.50
N LYS A 122 -11.37 -18.36 -7.22
CA LYS A 122 -10.90 -19.72 -6.89
C LYS A 122 -9.37 -19.80 -6.94
N LYS A 123 -8.72 -19.17 -7.92
CA LYS A 123 -7.26 -19.09 -8.00
C LYS A 123 -6.65 -18.28 -6.85
N CYS A 124 -7.29 -17.19 -6.44
CA CYS A 124 -6.88 -16.44 -5.25
C CYS A 124 -6.92 -17.34 -4.00
N LEU A 125 -7.98 -18.09 -3.81
CA LEU A 125 -8.10 -19.02 -2.68
C LEU A 125 -7.02 -20.11 -2.70
N GLU A 126 -6.69 -20.67 -3.85
CA GLU A 126 -5.58 -21.62 -4.00
C GLU A 126 -4.23 -20.98 -3.67
N SER A 127 -4.01 -19.74 -4.12
CA SER A 127 -2.75 -19.01 -3.92
C SER A 127 -2.49 -18.66 -2.44
N VAL A 128 -3.53 -18.37 -1.67
CA VAL A 128 -3.42 -17.91 -0.28
C VAL A 128 -2.66 -18.89 0.62
N PHE A 129 -2.80 -20.19 0.37
CA PHE A 129 -2.19 -21.24 1.18
C PHE A 129 -0.99 -21.90 0.54
N ARG A 130 -0.46 -21.31 -0.54
CA ARG A 130 0.64 -21.90 -1.36
C ARG A 130 1.88 -22.24 -0.56
N TYR A 131 2.27 -21.37 0.36
CA TYR A 131 3.50 -21.50 1.15
C TYR A 131 3.23 -21.77 2.64
N THR A 132 2.04 -22.28 2.97
CA THR A 132 1.68 -22.60 4.36
C THR A 132 2.70 -23.54 4.99
N LYS A 133 3.14 -24.55 4.24
CA LYS A 133 4.13 -25.54 4.72
C LYS A 133 5.45 -24.88 5.07
N GLU A 134 5.99 -24.02 4.23
CA GLU A 134 7.25 -23.31 4.47
C GLU A 134 7.11 -22.34 5.67
N TRP A 135 5.95 -21.75 5.84
CA TRP A 135 5.66 -20.93 7.03
C TRP A 135 5.58 -21.76 8.31
N GLU A 136 4.98 -22.94 8.27
CA GLU A 136 4.92 -23.88 9.40
C GLU A 136 6.30 -24.38 9.75
N GLU A 137 7.08 -24.82 8.76
CA GLU A 137 8.46 -25.28 8.91
C GLU A 137 9.35 -24.20 9.52
N LEU A 138 9.30 -22.95 9.02
CA LEU A 138 10.02 -21.84 9.63
C LEU A 138 9.58 -21.58 11.07
N THR A 139 8.28 -21.54 11.33
CA THR A 139 7.69 -21.27 12.65
C THR A 139 8.18 -22.30 13.66
N GLU A 140 8.20 -23.58 13.30
CA GLU A 140 8.73 -24.65 14.11
C GLU A 140 10.26 -24.52 14.28
N ARG A 141 10.98 -24.25 13.18
CA ARG A 141 12.46 -24.18 13.19
C ARG A 141 12.99 -23.05 14.08
N VAL A 142 12.33 -21.88 14.11
CA VAL A 142 12.68 -20.78 15.01
C VAL A 142 12.10 -20.96 16.41
N ALA A 143 11.44 -22.10 16.67
CA ALA A 143 10.80 -22.42 17.94
C ALA A 143 9.74 -21.37 18.40
N PHE A 144 9.06 -20.73 17.46
CA PHE A 144 7.97 -19.82 17.77
C PHE A 144 6.72 -20.63 18.14
N TRP A 145 6.36 -20.60 19.42
CA TRP A 145 5.20 -21.31 19.94
C TRP A 145 3.90 -20.55 19.67
N VAL A 146 3.22 -20.93 18.61
CA VAL A 146 1.90 -20.43 18.23
C VAL A 146 1.04 -21.60 17.75
N ASP A 147 -0.26 -21.56 18.06
CA ASP A 147 -1.21 -22.62 17.70
C ASP A 147 -1.72 -22.41 16.27
N LEU A 148 -1.03 -23.05 15.32
CA LEU A 148 -1.40 -23.04 13.91
C LEU A 148 -2.66 -23.86 13.64
N GLY A 149 -2.98 -24.86 14.48
CA GLY A 149 -4.18 -25.70 14.36
C GLY A 149 -5.47 -24.94 14.69
N ASP A 150 -5.41 -23.91 15.55
CA ASP A 150 -6.52 -23.00 15.87
C ASP A 150 -6.35 -21.62 15.23
N ALA A 151 -5.67 -21.54 14.10
CA ALA A 151 -5.45 -20.27 13.42
C ALA A 151 -6.78 -19.68 12.91
N TYR A 152 -6.99 -18.38 13.14
CA TYR A 152 -8.05 -17.65 12.43
C TYR A 152 -7.62 -17.36 10.99
N VAL A 153 -8.60 -17.29 10.11
CA VAL A 153 -8.35 -17.01 8.68
C VAL A 153 -9.33 -15.93 8.24
N THR A 154 -8.81 -14.84 7.68
CA THR A 154 -9.63 -13.65 7.42
C THR A 154 -10.74 -13.87 6.39
N TYR A 155 -10.61 -14.83 5.45
CA TYR A 155 -11.68 -15.16 4.51
C TYR A 155 -12.79 -16.04 5.09
N HIS A 156 -12.62 -16.63 6.27
CA HIS A 156 -13.67 -17.45 6.88
C HIS A 156 -14.93 -16.63 7.14
N ARG A 157 -16.09 -17.20 6.80
CA ARG A 157 -17.39 -16.53 6.96
C ARG A 157 -17.55 -15.86 8.33
N SER A 158 -17.22 -16.55 9.40
CA SER A 158 -17.37 -16.00 10.76
C SER A 158 -16.47 -14.80 11.05
N TYR A 159 -15.31 -14.73 10.40
CA TYR A 159 -14.43 -13.56 10.47
C TYR A 159 -15.02 -12.40 9.68
N VAL A 160 -15.44 -12.65 8.43
CA VAL A 160 -16.09 -11.67 7.57
C VAL A 160 -17.36 -11.10 8.20
N GLU A 161 -18.20 -11.92 8.83
CA GLU A 161 -19.40 -11.43 9.53
C GLU A 161 -19.04 -10.53 10.72
N SER A 162 -17.93 -10.76 11.41
CA SER A 162 -17.43 -9.83 12.45
C SER A 162 -16.96 -8.49 11.85
N VAL A 163 -16.31 -8.52 10.69
CA VAL A 163 -15.94 -7.32 9.93
C VAL A 163 -17.19 -6.56 9.48
N TRP A 164 -18.20 -7.27 8.95
CA TRP A 164 -19.48 -6.68 8.57
C TRP A 164 -20.20 -6.04 9.75
N TRP A 165 -20.15 -6.69 10.93
CA TRP A 165 -20.68 -6.07 12.13
C TRP A 165 -20.02 -4.74 12.46
N ALA A 166 -18.68 -4.67 12.42
CA ALA A 166 -17.98 -3.42 12.66
C ALA A 166 -18.37 -2.34 11.66
N LEU A 167 -18.44 -2.67 10.37
CA LEU A 167 -18.88 -1.74 9.31
C LEU A 167 -20.35 -1.32 9.49
N SER A 168 -21.23 -2.24 9.91
CA SER A 168 -22.64 -1.94 10.23
C SER A 168 -22.74 -0.93 11.38
N GLU A 169 -21.95 -1.09 12.44
CA GLU A 169 -21.90 -0.11 13.54
C GLU A 169 -21.39 1.26 13.07
N LEU A 170 -20.35 1.29 12.21
CA LEU A 170 -19.86 2.54 11.63
C LEU A 170 -20.90 3.19 10.70
N PHE A 171 -21.64 2.38 9.95
CA PHE A 171 -22.72 2.86 9.09
C PHE A 171 -23.85 3.49 9.92
N LYS A 172 -24.31 2.83 10.98
CA LYS A 172 -25.33 3.34 11.92
C LYS A 172 -24.91 4.66 12.58
N LYS A 173 -23.61 4.80 12.89
CA LYS A 173 -23.04 6.04 13.45
C LYS A 173 -22.82 7.15 12.41
N GLY A 174 -23.08 6.91 11.12
CA GLY A 174 -22.80 7.85 10.02
C GLY A 174 -21.30 8.08 9.75
N LEU A 175 -20.45 7.18 10.24
CA LEU A 175 -19.01 7.22 10.04
C LEU A 175 -18.56 6.49 8.77
N LEU A 176 -19.33 5.51 8.30
CA LEU A 176 -19.16 4.91 6.97
C LEU A 176 -20.04 5.68 5.97
N TYR A 177 -19.42 6.31 5.00
CA TYR A 177 -20.13 7.16 4.03
C TYR A 177 -19.52 7.07 2.62
N GLN A 178 -20.35 7.35 1.63
CA GLN A 178 -19.89 7.52 0.24
C GLN A 178 -19.53 8.98 0.00
N GLY A 179 -18.36 9.24 -0.54
CA GLY A 179 -17.89 10.57 -0.89
C GLY A 179 -17.29 10.61 -2.30
N HIS A 180 -17.38 11.77 -2.94
CA HIS A 180 -16.64 12.05 -4.18
C HIS A 180 -15.45 12.90 -3.80
N LYS A 181 -14.25 12.34 -3.86
CA LYS A 181 -12.98 12.98 -3.47
C LYS A 181 -11.87 12.58 -4.43
N VAL A 182 -10.80 13.35 -4.44
CA VAL A 182 -9.55 12.92 -5.08
C VAL A 182 -8.91 11.85 -4.22
N VAL A 183 -8.59 10.73 -4.86
CA VAL A 183 -7.90 9.60 -4.23
C VAL A 183 -6.62 9.30 -5.00
N TRP A 184 -5.66 8.65 -4.35
CA TRP A 184 -4.60 7.99 -5.06
C TRP A 184 -5.16 6.76 -5.76
N TRP A 185 -5.11 6.79 -7.07
CA TRP A 185 -5.76 5.84 -7.96
C TRP A 185 -4.70 5.00 -8.69
N TRP A 186 -4.79 3.70 -8.52
CA TRP A 186 -4.05 2.76 -9.32
C TRP A 186 -4.85 2.44 -10.60
N ALA A 187 -4.56 3.18 -11.65
CA ALA A 187 -5.35 3.17 -12.88
C ALA A 187 -5.32 1.79 -13.57
N GLN A 188 -4.16 1.14 -13.67
CA GLN A 188 -4.00 -0.17 -14.27
C GLN A 188 -4.78 -1.25 -13.48
N GLY A 189 -4.77 -1.17 -12.16
CA GLY A 189 -5.55 -2.04 -11.28
C GLY A 189 -7.01 -1.66 -11.13
N GLY A 190 -7.39 -0.44 -11.56
CA GLY A 190 -8.76 0.08 -11.51
C GLY A 190 -9.30 0.26 -10.08
N THR A 191 -8.45 0.71 -9.13
CA THR A 191 -8.86 0.86 -7.73
C THR A 191 -8.16 2.00 -7.01
N ALA A 192 -8.82 2.56 -5.99
CA ALA A 192 -8.21 3.50 -5.05
C ALA A 192 -7.29 2.77 -4.06
N LEU A 193 -6.30 3.49 -3.55
CA LEU A 193 -5.41 3.04 -2.48
C LEU A 193 -5.54 3.95 -1.25
N SER A 194 -5.38 3.37 -0.07
CA SER A 194 -5.35 4.10 1.20
C SER A 194 -4.01 4.80 1.41
N SER A 195 -3.97 5.82 2.27
CA SER A 195 -2.73 6.54 2.60
C SER A 195 -1.60 5.62 3.11
N GLY A 196 -1.96 4.55 3.84
CA GLY A 196 -1.02 3.54 4.30
C GLY A 196 -0.37 2.74 3.17
N GLU A 197 -1.13 2.37 2.14
CA GLU A 197 -0.65 1.67 0.95
C GLU A 197 0.22 2.57 0.08
N VAL A 198 -0.23 3.80 -0.18
CA VAL A 198 0.50 4.82 -0.95
C VAL A 198 1.86 5.10 -0.31
N GLY A 199 1.89 5.23 1.03
CA GLY A 199 3.11 5.51 1.80
C GLY A 199 4.21 4.44 1.69
N GLN A 200 3.92 3.26 1.15
CA GLN A 200 4.87 2.18 0.93
C GLN A 200 5.51 2.18 -0.46
N GLY A 201 4.94 2.93 -1.41
CA GLY A 201 5.31 2.90 -2.83
C GLY A 201 6.11 4.10 -3.36
N TYR A 202 6.58 5.02 -2.51
CA TYR A 202 7.31 6.20 -2.98
C TYR A 202 8.67 5.87 -3.56
N ARG A 203 9.00 6.54 -4.69
CA ARG A 203 10.29 6.47 -5.37
C ARG A 203 10.68 7.83 -5.92
N THR A 204 11.97 8.12 -5.95
CA THR A 204 12.50 9.29 -6.64
C THR A 204 12.43 9.08 -8.15
N VAL A 205 11.75 9.98 -8.87
CA VAL A 205 11.60 9.98 -10.32
C VAL A 205 11.98 11.34 -10.89
N ASP A 206 12.26 11.35 -12.18
CA ASP A 206 12.48 12.56 -12.98
C ASP A 206 11.26 12.75 -13.91
N ASP A 207 10.30 13.58 -13.51
CA ASP A 207 9.09 13.89 -14.28
C ASP A 207 9.26 15.20 -15.09
N PRO A 208 8.56 15.38 -16.22
CA PRO A 208 8.57 16.62 -16.96
C PRO A 208 7.89 17.75 -16.18
N SER A 209 8.47 18.94 -16.24
CA SER A 209 7.90 20.15 -15.67
C SER A 209 7.83 21.23 -16.76
N VAL A 210 6.69 21.89 -16.85
CA VAL A 210 6.43 22.91 -17.88
C VAL A 210 5.96 24.23 -17.29
N TYR A 211 6.41 25.31 -17.94
CA TYR A 211 5.92 26.67 -17.75
C TYR A 211 5.09 27.04 -18.96
N VAL A 212 3.82 27.36 -18.75
CA VAL A 212 2.83 27.60 -19.82
C VAL A 212 2.22 28.99 -19.68
N GLY A 213 2.16 29.71 -20.78
CA GLY A 213 1.51 31.02 -20.82
C GLY A 213 -0.01 30.90 -21.00
N PHE A 214 -0.80 31.37 -20.03
CA PHE A 214 -2.27 31.47 -20.17
C PHE A 214 -2.64 32.92 -20.51
N PRO A 215 -2.98 33.27 -21.76
CA PRO A 215 -3.29 34.64 -22.16
C PRO A 215 -4.52 35.17 -21.44
N LEU A 216 -4.40 36.33 -20.79
CA LEU A 216 -5.53 37.01 -20.19
C LEU A 216 -6.45 37.60 -21.27
N VAL A 217 -7.75 37.53 -21.04
CA VAL A 217 -8.77 38.08 -21.94
C VAL A 217 -9.24 39.41 -21.38
N ASP A 218 -8.87 40.52 -22.05
CA ASP A 218 -9.29 41.88 -21.74
C ASP A 218 -9.29 42.26 -20.24
N PRO A 219 -8.14 42.07 -19.53
CA PRO A 219 -8.11 42.41 -18.11
C PRO A 219 -8.30 43.92 -17.91
N PRO A 220 -9.27 44.39 -17.10
CA PRO A 220 -9.73 45.77 -17.06
C PRO A 220 -8.63 46.75 -16.60
N TRP A 221 -7.67 46.30 -15.82
CA TRP A 221 -6.56 47.10 -15.31
C TRP A 221 -5.41 47.25 -16.31
N TRP A 222 -5.32 46.37 -17.33
CA TRP A 222 -4.17 46.30 -18.24
C TRP A 222 -3.99 47.52 -19.13
N PRO A 223 -5.01 48.07 -19.83
CA PRO A 223 -4.82 49.24 -20.71
C PRO A 223 -4.29 50.45 -19.96
N SER A 224 -4.83 50.73 -18.77
CA SER A 224 -4.41 51.86 -17.94
C SER A 224 -2.98 51.67 -17.40
N LEU A 225 -2.65 50.49 -16.89
CA LEU A 225 -1.33 50.18 -16.37
C LEU A 225 -0.28 50.24 -17.48
N ARG A 226 -0.56 49.66 -18.65
CA ARG A 226 0.29 49.67 -19.83
C ARG A 226 0.66 51.09 -20.28
N ALA A 227 -0.37 51.96 -20.38
CA ALA A 227 -0.19 53.36 -20.77
C ALA A 227 0.66 54.13 -19.75
N LYS A 228 0.36 53.96 -18.44
CA LYS A 228 1.09 54.61 -17.34
C LYS A 228 2.57 54.18 -17.29
N ALA A 229 2.82 52.90 -17.50
CA ALA A 229 4.16 52.33 -17.48
C ALA A 229 4.91 52.40 -18.81
N GLN A 230 4.32 53.00 -19.84
CA GLN A 230 4.85 53.12 -21.21
C GLN A 230 5.31 51.78 -21.83
N LEU A 231 4.53 50.73 -21.55
CA LEU A 231 4.75 49.41 -22.10
C LEU A 231 4.20 49.30 -23.53
N GLU A 232 4.81 48.45 -24.36
CA GLU A 232 4.39 48.18 -25.73
C GLU A 232 2.99 47.55 -25.78
N ASP A 233 2.36 47.64 -26.94
CA ASP A 233 1.05 46.98 -27.16
C ASP A 233 1.20 45.48 -27.43
N LYS A 234 1.35 44.72 -26.37
CA LYS A 234 1.51 43.26 -26.39
C LYS A 234 0.43 42.60 -25.53
N GLU A 235 0.11 41.38 -25.88
CA GLU A 235 -0.71 40.50 -25.05
C GLU A 235 -0.06 40.28 -23.68
N ILE A 236 -0.86 40.13 -22.62
CA ILE A 236 -0.38 39.76 -21.30
C ILE A 236 -0.90 38.39 -20.91
N ALA A 237 -0.08 37.52 -20.32
CA ALA A 237 -0.42 36.16 -19.95
C ALA A 237 0.07 35.82 -18.52
N LEU A 238 -0.61 34.90 -17.88
CA LEU A 238 -0.14 34.26 -16.66
C LEU A 238 0.98 33.27 -17.02
N ALA A 239 2.09 33.29 -16.32
CA ALA A 239 3.08 32.22 -16.41
C ALA A 239 2.73 31.14 -15.41
N VAL A 240 2.15 30.04 -15.85
CA VAL A 240 1.63 28.94 -15.01
C VAL A 240 2.66 27.82 -15.01
N TRP A 241 2.90 27.21 -13.85
CA TRP A 241 3.82 26.09 -13.71
C TRP A 241 3.11 24.82 -13.29
N THR A 242 3.48 23.67 -13.89
CA THR A 242 3.00 22.36 -13.52
C THR A 242 4.04 21.27 -13.74
N THR A 243 4.02 20.21 -12.92
CA THR A 243 4.81 18.98 -13.06
C THR A 243 4.01 17.85 -13.71
N THR A 244 2.77 18.10 -14.08
CA THR A 244 1.83 17.12 -14.67
C THR A 244 1.22 17.69 -15.95
N PRO A 245 1.97 17.76 -17.07
CA PRO A 245 1.45 18.31 -18.33
C PRO A 245 0.16 17.65 -18.81
N TRP A 246 0.00 16.36 -18.53
CA TRP A 246 -1.18 15.56 -18.90
C TRP A 246 -2.49 16.03 -18.23
N THR A 247 -2.42 16.86 -17.17
CA THR A 247 -3.64 17.41 -16.53
C THR A 247 -4.12 18.71 -17.16
N LEU A 248 -3.30 19.37 -17.99
CA LEU A 248 -3.65 20.64 -18.66
C LEU A 248 -4.92 20.59 -19.50
N PRO A 249 -5.25 19.48 -20.21
CA PRO A 249 -6.53 19.37 -20.92
C PRO A 249 -7.77 19.49 -20.03
N SER A 250 -7.62 19.21 -18.72
CA SER A 250 -8.69 19.33 -17.71
C SER A 250 -8.60 20.62 -16.88
N ASN A 251 -7.86 21.63 -17.36
CA ASN A 251 -7.76 22.93 -16.69
C ASN A 251 -9.14 23.58 -16.50
N MET A 252 -9.41 24.05 -15.27
CA MET A 252 -10.61 24.82 -14.95
C MET A 252 -10.31 26.22 -14.43
N TYR A 253 -9.24 26.37 -13.64
CA TYR A 253 -8.86 27.63 -13.01
C TYR A 253 -7.35 27.84 -13.04
N ALA A 254 -6.93 29.09 -12.77
CA ALA A 254 -5.57 29.41 -12.40
C ALA A 254 -5.59 30.02 -10.99
N ALA A 255 -4.77 29.56 -10.08
CA ALA A 255 -4.74 30.03 -8.70
C ALA A 255 -3.53 30.90 -8.39
N VAL A 256 -3.76 31.98 -7.66
CA VAL A 256 -2.74 32.88 -7.10
C VAL A 256 -2.84 32.91 -5.57
N PRO A 257 -1.79 33.30 -4.82
CA PRO A 257 -1.86 33.39 -3.38
C PRO A 257 -3.00 34.29 -2.87
N SER A 258 -3.66 33.88 -1.78
CA SER A 258 -4.69 34.67 -1.11
C SER A 258 -4.12 35.81 -0.23
N ASP A 259 -2.81 35.89 -0.07
CA ASP A 259 -2.13 36.95 0.67
C ASP A 259 -2.09 38.25 -0.12
N ASP A 260 -2.68 39.33 0.45
CA ASP A 260 -2.75 40.65 -0.16
C ASP A 260 -1.39 41.36 -0.32
N GLN A 261 -0.37 40.90 0.38
CA GLN A 261 0.99 41.46 0.28
C GLN A 261 1.72 40.94 -0.95
N VAL A 262 1.22 39.87 -1.61
CA VAL A 262 1.86 39.29 -2.77
C VAL A 262 1.62 40.14 -3.99
N THR A 263 2.71 40.46 -4.71
CA THR A 263 2.68 41.18 -5.99
C THR A 263 3.25 40.32 -7.11
N PHE A 264 2.81 40.58 -8.33
CA PHE A 264 3.22 39.90 -9.55
C PHE A 264 3.96 40.88 -10.44
N ARG A 265 5.18 40.53 -10.82
CA ARG A 265 6.05 41.27 -11.72
C ARG A 265 5.67 41.02 -13.16
N ILE A 266 5.67 42.07 -13.96
CA ILE A 266 5.56 41.97 -15.42
C ILE A 266 6.93 41.65 -16.02
N ILE A 267 6.99 40.56 -16.79
CA ILE A 267 8.19 40.09 -17.51
C ILE A 267 7.98 40.28 -18.99
N ASP A 268 8.90 40.93 -19.70
CA ASP A 268 8.85 41.05 -21.14
C ASP A 268 9.49 39.83 -21.80
N ALA A 269 8.67 39.00 -22.41
CA ALA A 269 9.04 37.79 -23.15
C ALA A 269 9.10 38.03 -24.69
N GLY A 270 9.32 39.24 -25.10
CA GLY A 270 9.43 39.65 -26.51
C GLY A 270 8.07 39.78 -27.19
N LYS A 271 7.38 38.67 -27.48
CA LYS A 271 6.07 38.68 -28.16
C LYS A 271 4.90 39.03 -27.23
N ARG A 272 5.04 38.82 -25.91
CA ARG A 272 4.02 39.07 -24.89
C ARG A 272 4.65 39.45 -23.57
N TYR A 273 3.83 39.95 -22.65
CA TYR A 273 4.16 40.14 -21.27
C TYR A 273 3.68 38.93 -20.44
N LEU A 274 4.44 38.58 -19.40
CA LEU A 274 4.13 37.50 -18.48
C LEU A 274 4.01 38.02 -17.06
N LEU A 275 3.08 37.44 -16.29
CA LEU A 275 2.93 37.68 -14.86
C LEU A 275 3.59 36.54 -14.06
N VAL A 276 4.51 36.90 -13.19
CA VAL A 276 5.22 35.99 -12.28
C VAL A 276 5.28 36.64 -10.91
N ALA A 277 5.10 35.90 -9.83
CA ALA A 277 5.22 36.44 -8.48
C ALA A 277 6.58 37.15 -8.28
N ASP A 278 6.59 38.31 -7.66
CA ASP A 278 7.77 39.20 -7.60
C ASP A 278 8.98 38.47 -6.99
N LYS A 279 8.76 37.67 -5.95
CA LYS A 279 9.79 36.82 -5.32
C LYS A 279 10.43 35.82 -6.29
N LEU A 280 9.69 35.34 -7.29
CA LEU A 280 10.12 34.33 -8.26
C LEU A 280 10.49 34.92 -9.63
N ALA A 281 10.31 36.23 -9.81
CA ALA A 281 10.50 36.91 -11.10
C ALA A 281 11.97 36.88 -11.61
N GLU A 282 12.94 37.07 -10.71
CA GLU A 282 14.37 37.04 -11.10
C GLU A 282 14.84 35.64 -11.50
N PRO A 283 14.62 34.56 -10.70
CA PRO A 283 14.96 33.22 -11.12
C PRO A 283 14.26 32.80 -12.42
N PHE A 284 12.98 33.18 -12.58
CA PHE A 284 12.23 32.88 -13.80
C PHE A 284 12.82 33.60 -15.02
N ALA A 285 13.07 34.88 -14.91
CA ALA A 285 13.64 35.66 -16.02
C ALA A 285 15.03 35.13 -16.47
N ALA A 286 15.88 34.78 -15.51
CA ALA A 286 17.18 34.17 -15.77
C ALA A 286 17.03 32.81 -16.50
N LYS A 287 16.14 31.96 -16.03
CA LYS A 287 15.86 30.63 -16.60
C LYS A 287 15.30 30.72 -18.03
N THR A 288 14.36 31.62 -18.28
CA THR A 288 13.66 31.76 -19.55
C THR A 288 14.35 32.73 -20.51
N LYS A 289 15.45 33.41 -20.09
CA LYS A 289 16.17 34.44 -20.83
C LYS A 289 15.26 35.61 -21.25
N THR A 290 14.32 36.00 -20.36
CA THR A 290 13.39 37.11 -20.54
C THR A 290 13.82 38.34 -19.74
N LYS A 291 13.15 39.47 -19.92
CA LYS A 291 13.50 40.72 -19.25
C LYS A 291 12.46 41.09 -18.19
N ARG A 292 12.92 41.31 -16.96
CA ARG A 292 12.09 41.84 -15.89
C ARG A 292 11.83 43.33 -16.12
N THR A 293 10.58 43.77 -15.92
CA THR A 293 10.24 45.19 -15.85
C THR A 293 10.21 45.66 -14.39
N GLU A 294 10.12 46.95 -14.15
CA GLU A 294 9.92 47.52 -12.82
C GLU A 294 8.43 47.61 -12.42
N VAL A 295 7.53 47.08 -13.26
CA VAL A 295 6.09 47.16 -13.07
C VAL A 295 5.60 45.90 -12.39
N SER A 296 4.78 46.04 -11.34
CA SER A 296 4.09 44.95 -10.68
C SER A 296 2.63 45.26 -10.43
N VAL A 297 1.86 44.21 -10.19
CA VAL A 297 0.43 44.28 -9.86
C VAL A 297 0.15 43.45 -8.60
N PRO A 298 -0.75 43.90 -7.71
CA PRO A 298 -1.16 43.09 -6.57
C PRO A 298 -1.85 41.79 -7.00
N ALA A 299 -1.70 40.70 -6.24
CA ALA A 299 -2.40 39.44 -6.47
C ALA A 299 -3.93 39.63 -6.52
N ALA A 300 -4.47 40.51 -5.66
CA ALA A 300 -5.89 40.84 -5.65
C ALA A 300 -6.41 41.40 -6.98
N SER A 301 -5.58 42.08 -7.78
CA SER A 301 -5.96 42.59 -9.11
C SER A 301 -6.12 41.50 -10.15
N LEU A 302 -5.59 40.32 -9.89
CA LEU A 302 -5.69 39.18 -10.82
C LEU A 302 -6.95 38.36 -10.61
N GLU A 303 -7.56 38.43 -9.42
CA GLU A 303 -8.77 37.68 -9.08
C GLU A 303 -9.91 37.99 -10.08
N GLY A 304 -10.61 36.94 -10.50
CA GLY A 304 -11.73 37.03 -11.44
C GLY A 304 -11.34 37.33 -12.90
N ASN A 305 -10.07 37.66 -13.21
CA ASN A 305 -9.68 37.86 -14.60
C ASN A 305 -9.84 36.56 -15.40
N ARG A 306 -10.36 36.69 -16.62
CA ARG A 306 -10.53 35.59 -17.55
C ARG A 306 -9.23 35.33 -18.32
N TYR A 307 -8.97 34.07 -18.62
CA TYR A 307 -7.85 33.68 -19.48
C TYR A 307 -8.31 32.66 -20.54
N ARG A 308 -7.51 32.49 -21.60
CA ARG A 308 -7.70 31.41 -22.57
C ARG A 308 -6.99 30.16 -22.07
N PRO A 309 -7.74 29.01 -21.92
CA PRO A 309 -7.13 27.76 -21.46
C PRO A 309 -6.13 27.23 -22.51
N PRO A 310 -5.16 26.35 -22.08
CA PRO A 310 -4.20 25.78 -23.00
C PRO A 310 -4.78 24.78 -24.01
N PHE A 311 -5.94 24.20 -23.67
CA PHE A 311 -6.74 23.30 -24.52
C PHE A 311 -8.22 23.68 -24.44
N ASP A 312 -8.95 23.51 -25.53
CA ASP A 312 -10.38 23.83 -25.63
C ASP A 312 -11.31 22.60 -25.52
N LEU A 313 -10.76 21.46 -25.08
CA LEU A 313 -11.43 20.18 -25.00
C LEU A 313 -12.80 20.23 -24.31
N PHE A 314 -12.98 21.12 -23.33
CA PHE A 314 -14.20 21.31 -22.55
C PHE A 314 -14.92 22.65 -22.85
N ALA A 315 -14.70 23.24 -24.02
CA ALA A 315 -15.32 24.51 -24.38
C ALA A 315 -16.86 24.46 -24.37
N ALA A 316 -17.43 23.31 -24.74
CA ALA A 316 -18.90 23.12 -24.74
C ALA A 316 -19.43 23.07 -23.30
N GLU A 317 -18.79 22.35 -22.39
CA GLU A 317 -19.18 22.25 -20.98
C GLU A 317 -18.92 23.55 -20.21
N ALA A 318 -17.97 24.35 -20.65
CA ALA A 318 -17.69 25.68 -20.10
C ALA A 318 -18.76 26.70 -20.46
N SER A 319 -19.52 26.44 -21.53
CA SER A 319 -20.60 27.35 -21.98
C SER A 319 -21.70 27.48 -20.92
N GLY A 320 -22.01 28.70 -20.53
CA GLY A 320 -22.91 29.03 -19.44
C GLY A 320 -22.25 29.18 -18.07
N PHE A 321 -20.95 28.86 -17.96
CA PHE A 321 -20.17 29.01 -16.74
C PHE A 321 -18.94 29.93 -16.92
N GLU A 322 -18.94 30.78 -17.94
CA GLU A 322 -17.83 31.69 -18.29
C GLU A 322 -17.52 32.72 -17.18
N ASN A 323 -18.44 32.92 -16.26
CA ASN A 323 -18.27 33.75 -15.07
C ASN A 323 -17.51 33.02 -13.95
N VAL A 324 -17.30 31.70 -14.06
CA VAL A 324 -16.63 30.87 -13.04
C VAL A 324 -15.40 30.17 -13.60
N VAL A 325 -15.55 29.43 -14.73
CA VAL A 325 -14.43 28.67 -15.32
C VAL A 325 -13.47 29.55 -16.11
N PHE A 326 -12.22 29.10 -16.28
CA PHE A 326 -11.14 29.80 -16.94
C PHE A 326 -10.87 31.19 -16.36
N ARG A 327 -10.98 31.27 -15.03
CA ARG A 327 -10.71 32.50 -14.26
C ARG A 327 -9.61 32.28 -13.24
N VAL A 328 -9.00 33.40 -12.86
CA VAL A 328 -8.04 33.44 -11.75
C VAL A 328 -8.79 33.43 -10.43
N ILE A 329 -8.43 32.50 -9.54
CA ILE A 329 -8.94 32.39 -8.19
C ILE A 329 -7.81 32.62 -7.17
N ARG A 330 -8.16 32.93 -5.93
CA ARG A 330 -7.19 33.14 -4.85
C ARG A 330 -7.25 32.00 -3.86
N GLU A 331 -6.07 31.36 -3.61
CA GLU A 331 -6.00 30.18 -2.76
C GLU A 331 -4.85 30.23 -1.78
N ARG A 332 -5.05 29.65 -0.59
CA ARG A 332 -4.04 29.64 0.48
C ARG A 332 -2.91 28.65 0.24
N PHE A 333 -3.16 27.59 -0.51
CA PHE A 333 -2.15 26.56 -0.79
C PHE A 333 -1.11 26.97 -1.84
N VAL A 334 -1.32 28.08 -2.53
CA VAL A 334 -0.34 28.59 -3.51
C VAL A 334 0.85 29.19 -2.78
N THR A 335 2.01 28.56 -2.89
CA THR A 335 3.26 28.98 -2.25
C THR A 335 4.16 29.76 -3.21
N LEU A 336 5.17 30.44 -2.65
CA LEU A 336 6.18 31.20 -3.38
C LEU A 336 7.59 30.58 -3.26
N ASP A 337 7.69 29.27 -3.10
CA ASP A 337 8.96 28.58 -2.90
C ASP A 337 9.53 28.07 -4.22
N THR A 338 8.66 27.69 -5.14
CA THR A 338 9.03 27.17 -6.48
C THR A 338 8.04 27.66 -7.54
N GLY A 339 8.39 27.47 -8.82
CA GLY A 339 7.50 27.78 -9.96
C GLY A 339 7.40 29.27 -10.28
N THR A 340 6.19 29.80 -10.35
CA THR A 340 5.88 31.17 -10.75
C THR A 340 4.96 31.92 -9.78
N GLY A 341 4.45 31.24 -8.75
CA GLY A 341 3.40 31.75 -7.87
C GLY A 341 1.99 31.73 -8.51
N ILE A 342 1.85 31.07 -9.68
CA ILE A 342 0.58 30.83 -10.36
C ILE A 342 0.46 29.33 -10.65
N VAL A 343 -0.56 28.70 -10.13
CA VAL A 343 -0.77 27.25 -10.22
C VAL A 343 -1.94 26.95 -11.17
N HIS A 344 -1.74 25.98 -12.03
CA HIS A 344 -2.79 25.35 -12.83
C HIS A 344 -3.70 24.51 -11.90
N ILE A 345 -5.00 24.67 -12.05
CA ILE A 345 -5.99 23.96 -11.25
C ILE A 345 -6.79 23.03 -12.15
N ALA A 346 -6.67 21.73 -11.87
CA ALA A 346 -7.43 20.65 -12.49
C ALA A 346 -8.13 19.81 -11.39
N PRO A 347 -9.35 20.15 -11.01
CA PRO A 347 -10.05 19.60 -9.83
C PRO A 347 -10.27 18.08 -9.87
N ALA A 348 -10.14 17.45 -11.03
CA ALA A 348 -10.20 16.00 -11.15
C ALA A 348 -8.92 15.29 -10.68
N PHE A 349 -7.77 16.01 -10.52
CA PHE A 349 -6.44 15.42 -10.34
C PHE A 349 -5.61 16.05 -9.21
N GLY A 350 -6.21 16.85 -8.35
CA GLY A 350 -5.56 17.44 -7.17
C GLY A 350 -6.54 17.64 -6.03
N GLU A 351 -6.16 17.27 -4.79
CA GLU A 351 -7.05 17.40 -3.64
C GLU A 351 -7.36 18.88 -3.34
N ASP A 352 -6.34 19.74 -3.32
CA ASP A 352 -6.51 21.18 -3.09
C ASP A 352 -7.33 21.82 -4.22
N ASP A 353 -7.10 21.39 -5.47
CA ASP A 353 -7.84 21.80 -6.65
C ASP A 353 -9.32 21.41 -6.53
N HIS A 354 -9.57 20.18 -6.06
CA HIS A 354 -10.92 19.67 -5.85
C HIS A 354 -11.65 20.43 -4.74
N GLN A 355 -10.97 20.77 -3.66
CA GLN A 355 -11.52 21.57 -2.58
C GLN A 355 -11.88 22.98 -3.04
N ALA A 356 -11.04 23.62 -3.88
CA ALA A 356 -11.33 24.90 -4.50
C ALA A 356 -12.60 24.82 -5.38
N HIS A 357 -12.68 23.80 -6.22
CA HIS A 357 -13.86 23.53 -7.06
C HIS A 357 -15.13 23.32 -6.22
N ARG A 358 -15.07 22.55 -5.15
CA ARG A 358 -16.24 22.30 -4.27
C ARG A 358 -16.76 23.56 -3.59
N ARG A 359 -15.91 24.53 -3.25
CA ARG A 359 -16.36 25.83 -2.74
C ARG A 359 -17.16 26.59 -3.79
N LEU A 360 -16.65 26.62 -5.04
CA LEU A 360 -17.33 27.25 -6.17
C LEU A 360 -18.61 26.49 -6.56
N LEU A 361 -18.63 25.17 -6.44
CA LEU A 361 -19.80 24.32 -6.65
C LEU A 361 -20.93 24.64 -5.65
N GLY A 362 -20.58 24.98 -4.38
CA GLY A 362 -21.56 25.41 -3.39
C GLY A 362 -22.37 26.64 -3.83
N GLU A 363 -21.75 27.53 -4.62
CA GLU A 363 -22.40 28.72 -5.21
C GLU A 363 -23.05 28.42 -6.58
N ASN A 364 -22.59 27.36 -7.28
CA ASN A 364 -23.00 26.98 -8.63
C ASN A 364 -23.23 25.46 -8.70
N PRO A 365 -24.38 24.93 -8.22
CA PRO A 365 -24.61 23.49 -8.04
C PRO A 365 -24.48 22.62 -9.30
N SER A 366 -24.64 23.23 -10.49
CA SER A 366 -24.53 22.53 -11.78
C SER A 366 -23.16 22.66 -12.44
N LEU A 367 -22.17 23.24 -11.75
CA LEU A 367 -20.84 23.43 -12.31
C LEU A 367 -20.20 22.07 -12.65
N PRO A 368 -19.81 21.81 -13.92
CA PRO A 368 -19.25 20.54 -14.33
C PRO A 368 -17.84 20.34 -13.77
N LEU A 369 -17.42 19.09 -13.62
CA LEU A 369 -16.03 18.72 -13.36
C LEU A 369 -15.35 18.31 -14.67
N PHE A 370 -14.30 19.00 -15.09
CA PHE A 370 -13.56 18.65 -16.31
C PHE A 370 -12.60 17.49 -16.01
N CYS A 371 -12.77 16.38 -16.71
CA CYS A 371 -11.97 15.19 -16.57
C CYS A 371 -11.66 14.57 -17.95
N ALA A 372 -10.44 14.79 -18.44
CA ALA A 372 -9.96 14.29 -19.73
C ALA A 372 -9.44 12.84 -19.67
N VAL A 373 -9.55 12.17 -18.53
CA VAL A 373 -8.92 10.87 -18.29
C VAL A 373 -9.97 9.84 -17.87
N ASN A 374 -9.89 8.66 -18.48
CA ASN A 374 -10.71 7.51 -18.12
C ASN A 374 -10.21 6.84 -16.83
N PRO A 375 -11.00 5.96 -16.18
CA PRO A 375 -10.58 5.24 -14.97
C PRO A 375 -9.35 4.35 -15.15
N ASP A 376 -9.05 3.90 -16.37
CA ASP A 376 -7.84 3.12 -16.69
C ASP A 376 -6.60 4.00 -16.90
N GLY A 377 -6.72 5.32 -16.69
CA GLY A 377 -5.64 6.29 -16.82
C GLY A 377 -5.33 6.69 -18.27
N THR A 378 -6.19 6.32 -19.21
CA THR A 378 -6.05 6.74 -20.60
C THR A 378 -6.83 8.02 -20.88
N PHE A 379 -6.45 8.79 -21.88
CA PHE A 379 -7.25 9.94 -22.32
C PHE A 379 -8.59 9.48 -22.93
N ILE A 380 -9.64 10.29 -22.73
CA ILE A 380 -10.98 10.07 -23.26
C ILE A 380 -11.00 10.10 -24.79
N ASP A 381 -11.95 9.40 -25.42
CA ASP A 381 -12.02 9.20 -26.87
C ASP A 381 -12.11 10.51 -27.68
N ARG A 382 -12.72 11.56 -27.12
CA ARG A 382 -12.84 12.86 -27.82
C ARG A 382 -11.57 13.72 -27.79
N PHE A 383 -10.48 13.26 -27.16
CA PHE A 383 -9.20 14.00 -27.17
C PHE A 383 -8.31 13.53 -28.32
N ASP A 384 -8.83 13.54 -29.53
CA ASP A 384 -8.15 13.29 -30.82
C ASP A 384 -7.04 12.21 -30.75
N ARG A 385 -5.81 12.59 -31.13
CA ARG A 385 -4.67 11.69 -31.19
C ARG A 385 -4.20 11.12 -29.84
N TYR A 386 -4.69 11.64 -28.73
CA TYR A 386 -4.37 11.14 -27.38
C TYR A 386 -5.37 10.10 -26.89
N ALA A 387 -6.50 9.93 -27.56
CA ALA A 387 -7.55 9.01 -27.20
C ALA A 387 -7.05 7.59 -26.93
N GLY A 388 -7.43 7.02 -25.79
CA GLY A 388 -7.05 5.66 -25.38
C GLY A 388 -5.57 5.46 -25.00
N ARG A 389 -4.75 6.52 -24.97
CA ARG A 389 -3.33 6.44 -24.62
C ARG A 389 -3.12 6.77 -23.15
N TRP A 390 -2.17 6.07 -22.51
CA TRP A 390 -1.77 6.32 -21.14
C TRP A 390 -1.25 7.77 -20.96
N VAL A 391 -1.79 8.48 -19.99
CA VAL A 391 -1.61 9.93 -19.86
C VAL A 391 -0.15 10.35 -19.70
N LYS A 392 0.66 9.65 -18.90
CA LYS A 392 2.08 10.04 -18.70
C LYS A 392 2.94 9.78 -19.94
N ASP A 393 2.56 8.87 -20.83
CA ASP A 393 3.26 8.64 -22.11
C ASP A 393 3.07 9.79 -23.09
N CYS A 394 2.00 10.59 -22.89
CA CYS A 394 1.65 11.71 -23.77
C CYS A 394 2.34 13.03 -23.39
N ASP A 395 3.00 13.12 -22.24
CA ASP A 395 3.57 14.37 -21.72
C ASP A 395 4.50 15.09 -22.72
N LYS A 396 5.36 14.36 -23.45
CA LYS A 396 6.28 14.95 -24.45
C LYS A 396 5.54 15.53 -25.64
N GLU A 397 4.49 14.88 -26.09
CA GLU A 397 3.69 15.33 -27.22
C GLU A 397 2.82 16.52 -26.82
N ILE A 398 2.26 16.51 -25.61
CA ILE A 398 1.54 17.65 -25.03
C ILE A 398 2.48 18.88 -24.96
N GLN A 399 3.73 18.70 -24.55
CA GLN A 399 4.73 19.79 -24.56
C GLN A 399 4.98 20.33 -26.00
N HIS A 400 4.99 19.42 -26.99
CA HIS A 400 5.15 19.82 -28.39
C HIS A 400 3.94 20.64 -28.87
N ASP A 401 2.73 20.22 -28.58
CA ASP A 401 1.51 20.95 -28.91
C ASP A 401 1.47 22.35 -28.28
N LEU A 402 1.85 22.43 -26.99
CA LEU A 402 1.96 23.73 -26.31
C LEU A 402 3.00 24.64 -26.96
N LYS A 403 4.09 24.08 -27.47
CA LYS A 403 5.12 24.84 -28.21
C LYS A 403 4.59 25.33 -29.55
N ASP A 404 3.91 24.48 -30.30
CA ASP A 404 3.33 24.83 -31.61
C ASP A 404 2.23 25.88 -31.47
N ALA A 405 1.43 25.81 -30.38
CA ALA A 405 0.46 26.84 -30.01
C ALA A 405 1.13 28.14 -29.50
N GLY A 406 2.45 28.16 -29.34
CA GLY A 406 3.21 29.29 -28.80
C GLY A 406 2.92 29.56 -27.32
N LEU A 407 2.40 28.57 -26.56
CA LEU A 407 2.08 28.67 -25.13
C LEU A 407 3.19 28.16 -24.23
N LEU A 408 4.06 27.27 -24.70
CA LEU A 408 5.19 26.76 -23.91
C LEU A 408 6.24 27.84 -23.71
N LEU A 409 6.50 28.20 -22.45
CA LEU A 409 7.49 29.20 -22.08
C LEU A 409 8.86 28.55 -21.80
N PHE A 410 8.85 27.44 -21.06
CA PHE A 410 10.04 26.69 -20.69
C PHE A 410 9.65 25.25 -20.28
N ALA A 411 10.57 24.31 -20.44
CA ALA A 411 10.40 22.94 -19.97
C ALA A 411 11.72 22.44 -19.37
N GLU A 412 11.60 21.68 -18.28
CA GLU A 412 12.74 21.08 -17.59
C GLU A 412 12.34 19.74 -16.98
N SER A 413 13.32 18.94 -16.56
CA SER A 413 13.09 17.75 -15.74
C SER A 413 13.03 18.16 -14.26
N TYR A 414 12.06 17.65 -13.54
CA TYR A 414 11.86 17.90 -12.12
C TYR A 414 12.01 16.59 -11.33
N ARG A 415 13.03 16.55 -10.45
CA ARG A 415 13.32 15.39 -9.63
C ARG A 415 12.57 15.47 -8.30
N HIS A 416 11.73 14.47 -8.03
CA HIS A 416 10.92 14.41 -6.84
C HIS A 416 10.53 12.97 -6.47
N ASP A 417 9.99 12.80 -5.26
CA ASP A 417 9.41 11.52 -4.85
C ASP A 417 7.97 11.41 -5.36
N TYR A 418 7.68 10.28 -6.02
CA TYR A 418 6.38 9.98 -6.63
C TYR A 418 5.86 8.61 -6.19
N PRO A 419 4.56 8.44 -5.89
CA PRO A 419 4.03 7.18 -5.44
C PRO A 419 3.73 6.22 -6.59
N PHE A 420 4.08 4.95 -6.36
CA PHE A 420 3.75 3.80 -7.19
C PHE A 420 2.86 2.83 -6.40
N CYS A 421 2.22 1.90 -7.09
CA CYS A 421 1.49 0.84 -6.43
C CYS A 421 2.45 -0.02 -5.61
N TRP A 422 2.16 -0.21 -4.33
CA TRP A 422 3.04 -0.91 -3.39
C TRP A 422 3.21 -2.41 -3.69
N ARG A 423 2.36 -2.98 -4.54
CA ARG A 423 2.40 -4.39 -4.98
C ARG A 423 2.71 -4.57 -6.46
N ALA A 424 2.40 -3.58 -7.29
CA ALA A 424 2.72 -3.54 -8.72
C ALA A 424 3.75 -2.42 -8.95
N ASP A 425 4.98 -2.70 -8.59
CA ASP A 425 6.10 -1.75 -8.52
C ASP A 425 6.33 -0.89 -9.77
N SER A 426 5.90 -1.34 -10.96
CA SER A 426 6.02 -0.60 -12.21
C SER A 426 4.96 0.47 -12.41
N ASP A 427 3.85 0.40 -11.64
CA ASP A 427 2.65 1.17 -11.93
C ASP A 427 2.60 2.46 -11.13
N PRO A 428 2.76 3.62 -11.76
CA PRO A 428 2.61 4.91 -11.09
C PRO A 428 1.14 5.16 -10.74
N LEU A 429 0.91 5.76 -9.57
CA LEU A 429 -0.42 6.20 -9.17
C LEU A 429 -0.73 7.56 -9.79
N ILE A 430 -2.00 7.86 -9.97
CA ILE A 430 -2.48 9.21 -10.29
C ILE A 430 -3.43 9.69 -9.19
N GLN A 431 -3.49 10.97 -8.95
CA GLN A 431 -4.60 11.54 -8.20
C GLN A 431 -5.82 11.59 -9.11
N TYR A 432 -7.00 11.13 -8.62
CA TYR A 432 -8.18 11.00 -9.45
C TYR A 432 -9.45 11.17 -8.64
N ALA A 433 -10.33 12.07 -9.05
CA ALA A 433 -11.61 12.32 -8.39
C ALA A 433 -12.62 11.19 -8.70
N ARG A 434 -12.96 10.41 -7.67
CA ARG A 434 -13.83 9.24 -7.78
C ARG A 434 -14.84 9.17 -6.62
N PRO A 435 -16.04 8.64 -6.85
CA PRO A 435 -16.86 8.17 -5.77
C PRO A 435 -16.18 6.94 -5.10
N ALA A 436 -16.11 6.95 -3.78
CA ALA A 436 -15.59 5.83 -3.01
C ALA A 436 -16.26 5.81 -1.63
N TRP A 437 -16.13 4.69 -0.90
CA TRP A 437 -16.59 4.59 0.47
C TRP A 437 -15.44 4.91 1.41
N TYR A 438 -15.76 5.72 2.42
CA TYR A 438 -14.80 6.23 3.40
C TYR A 438 -15.27 5.94 4.81
N ILE A 439 -14.30 5.76 5.71
CA ILE A 439 -14.55 5.85 7.15
C ILE A 439 -14.06 7.22 7.61
N ARG A 440 -14.94 7.95 8.32
CA ARG A 440 -14.65 9.29 8.86
C ARG A 440 -13.75 9.20 10.08
N THR A 441 -12.51 8.80 9.87
CA THR A 441 -11.50 8.66 10.92
C THR A 441 -11.09 9.99 11.53
N THR A 442 -11.21 11.09 10.76
CA THR A 442 -10.98 12.45 11.25
C THR A 442 -11.90 12.84 12.40
N ALA A 443 -13.11 12.28 12.48
CA ALA A 443 -14.06 12.55 13.57
C ALA A 443 -13.62 11.99 14.93
N VAL A 444 -12.68 11.05 14.95
CA VAL A 444 -12.22 10.37 16.17
C VAL A 444 -10.72 10.51 16.42
N ILE A 445 -10.04 11.33 15.64
CA ILE A 445 -8.58 11.39 15.64
C ILE A 445 -8.00 11.80 17.00
N ASP A 446 -8.59 12.74 17.70
CA ASP A 446 -8.13 13.17 19.02
C ASP A 446 -8.19 12.00 20.04
N ARG A 447 -9.23 11.17 19.96
CA ARG A 447 -9.36 9.96 20.78
C ARG A 447 -8.32 8.92 20.39
N ALA A 448 -8.07 8.73 19.11
CA ALA A 448 -7.04 7.80 18.63
C ALA A 448 -5.64 8.21 19.12
N ILE A 449 -5.32 9.51 19.08
CA ILE A 449 -4.08 10.05 19.61
C ILE A 449 -3.99 9.82 21.13
N ALA A 450 -5.07 10.08 21.87
CA ALA A 450 -5.12 9.84 23.32
C ALA A 450 -4.93 8.35 23.65
N ASN A 451 -5.58 7.46 22.90
CA ASN A 451 -5.42 6.00 23.02
C ASN A 451 -3.99 5.55 22.73
N SER A 452 -3.36 6.09 21.67
CA SER A 452 -1.96 5.82 21.34
C SER A 452 -1.00 6.23 22.46
N ARG A 453 -1.26 7.37 23.10
CA ARG A 453 -0.47 7.86 24.24
C ARG A 453 -0.56 6.98 25.47
N ALA A 454 -1.68 6.30 25.67
CA ALA A 454 -1.87 5.33 26.75
C ALA A 454 -1.11 4.02 26.55
N ILE A 455 -0.70 3.72 25.34
CA ILE A 455 0.08 2.51 24.98
C ILE A 455 1.56 2.70 25.35
N HIS A 456 2.18 1.65 25.88
CA HIS A 456 3.61 1.60 26.11
C HIS A 456 4.35 1.20 24.83
N TRP A 457 4.91 2.18 24.13
CA TRP A 457 5.68 1.98 22.91
C TRP A 457 7.17 1.79 23.21
N LEU A 458 7.77 0.80 22.59
CA LEU A 458 9.21 0.53 22.63
C LEU A 458 9.76 0.40 21.20
N PRO A 459 10.64 1.30 20.73
CA PRO A 459 11.16 2.48 21.48
C PRO A 459 10.12 3.62 21.59
N GLU A 460 10.23 4.39 22.67
CA GLU A 460 9.22 5.41 23.03
C GLU A 460 9.04 6.51 21.97
N HIS A 461 10.10 6.85 21.24
CA HIS A 461 10.04 7.89 20.20
C HIS A 461 9.06 7.58 19.05
N ILE A 462 8.65 6.33 18.87
CA ILE A 462 7.64 5.96 17.88
C ILE A 462 6.29 6.62 18.18
N LYS A 463 5.94 6.75 19.48
CA LYS A 463 4.67 7.27 19.97
C LYS A 463 4.34 8.67 19.44
N GLU A 464 5.25 9.61 19.62
CA GLU A 464 5.07 11.02 19.21
C GLU A 464 5.71 11.31 17.85
N GLY A 465 6.74 10.54 17.45
CA GLY A 465 7.38 10.66 16.15
C GLY A 465 6.60 9.96 15.05
N ARG A 466 7.21 8.96 14.38
CA ARG A 466 6.68 8.34 13.15
C ARG A 466 5.20 7.97 13.20
N PHE A 467 4.72 7.40 14.31
CA PHE A 467 3.31 7.01 14.45
C PHE A 467 2.44 8.20 14.84
N GLY A 468 2.90 9.05 15.79
CA GLY A 468 2.21 10.26 16.20
C GLY A 468 2.06 11.26 15.04
N ASP A 469 3.11 11.47 14.26
CA ASP A 469 3.07 12.32 13.07
C ASP A 469 2.04 11.79 12.03
N PHE A 470 1.98 10.46 11.84
CA PHE A 470 1.01 9.86 10.94
C PHE A 470 -0.44 10.08 11.42
N LEU A 471 -0.68 9.95 12.73
CA LEU A 471 -2.00 10.25 13.32
C LEU A 471 -2.36 11.73 13.22
N ALA A 472 -1.41 12.64 13.49
CA ALA A 472 -1.64 14.08 13.41
C ALA A 472 -2.02 14.54 11.99
N ASN A 473 -1.52 13.88 10.96
CA ASN A 473 -1.82 14.14 9.56
C ASN A 473 -2.88 13.18 8.99
N ASN A 474 -3.73 12.61 9.86
CA ASN A 474 -4.75 11.65 9.44
C ASN A 474 -5.78 12.28 8.50
N VAL A 475 -6.17 11.51 7.50
CA VAL A 475 -7.29 11.79 6.59
C VAL A 475 -8.31 10.67 6.68
N ASP A 476 -9.56 10.92 6.25
CA ASP A 476 -10.57 9.87 6.21
C ASP A 476 -10.09 8.66 5.42
N TRP A 477 -10.30 7.47 5.98
CA TRP A 477 -9.81 6.22 5.41
C TRP A 477 -10.60 5.84 4.15
N ALA A 478 -9.96 5.88 2.99
CA ALA A 478 -10.52 5.36 1.75
C ALA A 478 -10.61 3.82 1.85
N LEU A 479 -11.82 3.33 2.13
CA LEU A 479 -12.07 1.93 2.49
C LEU A 479 -12.27 1.03 1.28
N SER A 480 -13.08 1.49 0.30
CA SER A 480 -13.51 0.63 -0.81
C SER A 480 -12.42 0.38 -1.85
N ARG A 481 -12.44 -0.84 -2.40
CA ARG A 481 -11.59 -1.30 -3.51
C ARG A 481 -12.47 -1.84 -4.63
N GLU A 482 -12.29 -1.35 -5.84
CA GLU A 482 -12.98 -1.85 -7.02
C GLU A 482 -12.31 -3.13 -7.54
N ARG A 483 -12.22 -4.15 -6.67
CA ARG A 483 -11.51 -5.42 -6.88
C ARG A 483 -12.42 -6.62 -6.58
N TRP A 484 -11.89 -7.84 -6.62
CA TRP A 484 -12.70 -9.06 -6.55
C TRP A 484 -12.43 -9.94 -5.34
N TRP A 485 -11.17 -10.04 -4.88
CA TRP A 485 -10.78 -10.89 -3.76
C TRP A 485 -10.56 -10.09 -2.48
N GLY A 486 -11.53 -10.11 -1.61
CA GLY A 486 -11.54 -9.39 -0.34
C GLY A 486 -12.89 -9.51 0.36
N THR A 487 -12.97 -9.04 1.59
CA THR A 487 -14.26 -8.89 2.28
C THR A 487 -15.15 -7.95 1.47
N ALA A 488 -16.30 -8.44 1.05
CA ALA A 488 -17.28 -7.67 0.31
C ALA A 488 -17.83 -6.53 1.20
N LEU A 489 -17.87 -5.30 0.70
CA LEU A 489 -18.48 -4.20 1.43
C LEU A 489 -19.98 -4.48 1.62
N ASN A 490 -20.42 -4.57 2.87
CA ASN A 490 -21.77 -4.97 3.25
C ASN A 490 -22.78 -3.82 3.18
N VAL A 491 -22.77 -3.06 2.09
CA VAL A 491 -23.74 -1.99 1.86
C VAL A 491 -24.64 -2.36 0.68
N TRP A 492 -25.94 -2.33 0.92
CA TRP A 492 -26.98 -2.48 -0.10
C TRP A 492 -27.68 -1.16 -0.32
N VAL A 493 -27.94 -0.84 -1.56
CA VAL A 493 -28.62 0.39 -2.02
C VAL A 493 -29.89 -0.01 -2.75
N CYS A 494 -30.97 0.71 -2.52
CA CYS A 494 -32.23 0.49 -3.20
C CYS A 494 -32.13 0.89 -4.68
N ASP A 495 -32.69 0.06 -5.57
CA ASP A 495 -32.70 0.31 -7.01
C ASP A 495 -33.69 1.40 -7.45
N ARG A 496 -34.54 1.91 -6.53
CA ARG A 496 -35.48 3.02 -6.78
C ARG A 496 -35.07 4.31 -6.07
N GLU A 497 -34.57 4.22 -4.86
CA GLU A 497 -34.23 5.36 -4.01
C GLU A 497 -32.81 5.21 -3.49
N ALA A 498 -31.85 5.89 -4.12
CA ALA A 498 -30.42 5.78 -3.77
C ALA A 498 -30.07 6.16 -2.32
N GLU A 499 -30.94 6.95 -1.67
CA GLU A 499 -30.78 7.31 -0.25
C GLU A 499 -31.19 6.18 0.71
N HIS A 500 -31.96 5.18 0.23
CA HIS A 500 -32.26 3.99 1.01
C HIS A 500 -31.07 3.04 0.96
N LYS A 501 -30.28 3.05 2.00
CA LYS A 501 -29.06 2.24 2.17
C LYS A 501 -29.14 1.43 3.44
N GLU A 502 -28.64 0.21 3.41
CA GLU A 502 -28.59 -0.70 4.55
C GLU A 502 -27.25 -1.42 4.59
N ALA A 503 -26.77 -1.73 5.79
CA ALA A 503 -25.53 -2.45 6.01
C ALA A 503 -25.74 -3.64 6.97
N PRO A 504 -26.28 -4.79 6.49
CA PRO A 504 -26.48 -5.99 7.32
C PRO A 504 -25.18 -6.49 7.93
N ALA A 505 -25.23 -6.91 9.20
CA ALA A 505 -24.06 -7.38 9.94
C ALA A 505 -23.77 -8.87 9.75
N SER A 506 -24.70 -9.65 9.16
CA SER A 506 -24.54 -11.09 9.01
C SER A 506 -25.40 -11.66 7.88
N VAL A 507 -25.05 -12.88 7.45
CA VAL A 507 -25.88 -13.68 6.56
C VAL A 507 -27.27 -13.93 7.16
N ALA A 508 -27.34 -14.19 8.46
CA ALA A 508 -28.62 -14.41 9.15
C ALA A 508 -29.56 -13.21 9.09
N GLU A 509 -29.06 -11.98 9.17
CA GLU A 509 -29.87 -10.76 8.99
C GLU A 509 -30.42 -10.64 7.57
N ILE A 510 -29.65 -11.04 6.57
CA ILE A 510 -30.07 -11.05 5.16
C ILE A 510 -31.14 -12.13 4.94
N GLU A 511 -30.93 -13.35 5.46
CA GLU A 511 -31.86 -14.47 5.35
C GLU A 511 -33.21 -14.18 6.07
N ALA A 512 -33.17 -13.45 7.17
CA ALA A 512 -34.39 -13.00 7.85
C ALA A 512 -35.25 -12.07 6.97
N ARG A 513 -34.64 -11.36 6.01
CA ARG A 513 -35.29 -10.48 5.05
C ARG A 513 -35.68 -11.19 3.74
N ASN A 514 -34.86 -12.15 3.32
CA ASN A 514 -35.09 -12.98 2.14
C ASN A 514 -34.53 -14.39 2.39
N PRO A 515 -35.34 -15.35 2.81
CA PRO A 515 -34.88 -16.73 3.09
C PRO A 515 -34.21 -17.44 1.91
N GLY A 516 -34.51 -17.03 0.67
CA GLY A 516 -33.90 -17.57 -0.56
C GLY A 516 -32.69 -16.77 -1.07
N ALA A 517 -32.20 -15.80 -0.32
CA ALA A 517 -31.14 -14.88 -0.79
C ALA A 517 -29.86 -15.60 -1.23
N PHE A 518 -29.54 -16.77 -0.66
CA PHE A 518 -28.34 -17.53 -0.94
C PHE A 518 -28.59 -18.85 -1.68
N ASP A 519 -29.79 -19.10 -2.23
CA ASP A 519 -30.14 -20.34 -2.94
C ASP A 519 -29.21 -20.64 -4.13
N HIS A 520 -28.78 -19.59 -4.84
CA HIS A 520 -27.82 -19.68 -5.94
C HIS A 520 -26.47 -20.24 -5.46
N PHE A 521 -25.95 -19.79 -4.33
CA PHE A 521 -24.70 -20.30 -3.76
C PHE A 521 -24.84 -21.78 -3.32
N HIS A 522 -25.94 -22.11 -2.66
CA HIS A 522 -26.23 -23.49 -2.27
C HIS A 522 -26.40 -24.40 -3.48
N ALA A 523 -26.98 -23.91 -4.56
CA ALA A 523 -27.04 -24.61 -5.84
C ALA A 523 -25.66 -24.83 -6.45
N ALA A 524 -24.80 -23.80 -6.47
CA ALA A 524 -23.42 -23.93 -6.94
C ALA A 524 -22.63 -24.98 -6.13
N ARG A 525 -22.76 -25.02 -4.80
CA ARG A 525 -22.12 -26.04 -3.95
C ARG A 525 -22.65 -27.47 -4.18
N ARG A 526 -23.91 -27.62 -4.57
CA ARG A 526 -24.42 -28.95 -4.97
C ARG A 526 -23.78 -29.44 -6.27
N ILE A 527 -23.44 -28.55 -7.17
CA ILE A 527 -22.75 -28.88 -8.45
C ILE A 527 -21.26 -29.09 -8.21
N ASP A 528 -20.61 -28.23 -7.41
CA ASP A 528 -19.20 -28.30 -7.04
C ASP A 528 -19.05 -28.44 -5.51
N PRO A 529 -19.02 -29.67 -4.99
CA PRO A 529 -18.87 -29.89 -3.53
C PRO A 529 -17.53 -29.42 -2.95
N THR A 530 -16.53 -29.11 -3.80
CA THR A 530 -15.23 -28.58 -3.37
C THR A 530 -15.27 -27.08 -3.14
N LEU A 531 -16.32 -26.40 -3.59
CA LEU A 531 -16.52 -24.98 -3.35
C LEU A 531 -16.61 -24.68 -1.85
N SER A 532 -15.65 -23.91 -1.34
CA SER A 532 -15.59 -23.54 0.09
C SER A 532 -16.88 -22.87 0.55
N GLU A 533 -17.43 -23.33 1.68
CA GLU A 533 -18.64 -22.71 2.27
C GLU A 533 -18.44 -21.27 2.69
N HIS A 534 -17.21 -20.88 2.93
CA HIS A 534 -16.87 -19.50 3.31
C HIS A 534 -17.05 -18.51 2.17
N LEU A 535 -17.09 -18.97 0.92
CA LEU A 535 -17.29 -18.11 -0.25
C LEU A 535 -18.69 -17.51 -0.37
N ILE A 536 -19.66 -17.96 0.46
CA ILE A 536 -21.01 -17.39 0.51
C ILE A 536 -21.03 -15.87 0.71
N VAL A 537 -20.03 -15.32 1.44
CA VAL A 537 -19.87 -13.88 1.72
C VAL A 537 -18.90 -13.18 0.77
N HIS A 538 -18.46 -13.86 -0.30
CA HIS A 538 -17.48 -13.35 -1.27
C HIS A 538 -18.07 -13.18 -2.67
N LYS A 539 -17.42 -12.33 -3.46
CA LYS A 539 -17.70 -12.22 -4.90
C LYS A 539 -17.32 -13.52 -5.62
N PRO A 540 -18.01 -13.89 -6.68
CA PRO A 540 -19.18 -13.21 -7.27
C PRO A 540 -20.52 -13.58 -6.60
N TRP A 541 -20.53 -14.48 -5.63
CA TRP A 541 -21.77 -15.03 -5.06
C TRP A 541 -22.56 -14.00 -4.26
N ILE A 542 -21.89 -13.19 -3.44
CA ILE A 542 -22.54 -12.15 -2.62
C ILE A 542 -23.16 -11.05 -3.48
N ASP A 543 -22.66 -10.82 -4.69
CA ASP A 543 -23.17 -9.80 -5.61
C ASP A 543 -24.58 -10.11 -6.14
N GLN A 544 -24.98 -11.39 -6.08
CA GLN A 544 -26.30 -11.84 -6.51
C GLN A 544 -27.35 -11.73 -5.39
N VAL A 545 -26.91 -11.45 -4.18
CA VAL A 545 -27.79 -11.37 -3.01
C VAL A 545 -28.61 -10.09 -3.01
N THR A 546 -29.92 -10.25 -3.00
CA THR A 546 -30.90 -9.14 -2.97
C THR A 546 -31.96 -9.40 -1.91
N PHE A 547 -32.59 -8.33 -1.40
CA PHE A 547 -33.72 -8.40 -0.49
C PHE A 547 -34.63 -7.17 -0.64
N PRO A 548 -35.90 -7.19 -0.18
CA PRO A 548 -36.82 -6.07 -0.30
C PRO A 548 -36.34 -4.83 0.47
N CYS A 549 -36.52 -3.64 -0.11
CA CYS A 549 -36.31 -2.38 0.60
C CYS A 549 -37.40 -2.20 1.67
N LEU A 550 -37.05 -1.69 2.86
CA LEU A 550 -38.04 -1.39 3.92
C LEU A 550 -38.77 -0.06 3.68
N GLY A 551 -38.14 0.88 2.97
CA GLY A 551 -38.68 2.23 2.77
C GLY A 551 -39.56 2.39 1.53
N CYS A 552 -39.49 1.46 0.56
CA CYS A 552 -40.23 1.57 -0.70
C CYS A 552 -40.36 0.17 -1.37
N PRO A 553 -41.17 0.02 -2.44
CA PRO A 553 -41.30 -1.25 -3.16
C PRO A 553 -40.09 -1.57 -4.08
N GLY A 554 -38.92 -1.06 -3.78
CA GLY A 554 -37.64 -1.34 -4.45
C GLY A 554 -36.93 -2.57 -3.92
N THR A 555 -35.85 -2.96 -4.61
CA THR A 555 -34.99 -4.06 -4.25
C THR A 555 -33.63 -3.54 -3.83
N MET A 556 -33.15 -4.02 -2.69
CA MET A 556 -31.81 -3.71 -2.20
C MET A 556 -30.78 -4.54 -2.96
N ARG A 557 -29.80 -3.87 -3.56
CA ARG A 557 -28.68 -4.46 -4.31
C ARG A 557 -27.37 -4.02 -3.70
N ARG A 558 -26.43 -4.97 -3.56
CA ARG A 558 -25.11 -4.69 -2.99
C ARG A 558 -24.30 -3.76 -3.91
N VAL A 559 -23.53 -2.87 -3.30
CA VAL A 559 -22.46 -2.13 -4.00
C VAL A 559 -21.35 -3.10 -4.42
N SER A 560 -20.67 -2.82 -5.53
CA SER A 560 -19.77 -3.81 -6.17
C SER A 560 -18.42 -3.99 -5.48
N GLU A 561 -18.04 -3.08 -4.61
CA GLU A 561 -16.71 -3.00 -4.01
C GLU A 561 -16.46 -4.08 -2.95
N VAL A 562 -15.17 -4.42 -2.77
CA VAL A 562 -14.63 -5.06 -1.57
C VAL A 562 -13.96 -3.98 -0.70
N ILE A 563 -13.48 -4.34 0.48
CA ILE A 563 -12.81 -3.38 1.36
C ILE A 563 -11.29 -3.55 1.34
N ASP A 564 -10.60 -2.55 1.88
CA ASP A 564 -9.18 -2.58 2.18
C ASP A 564 -8.85 -3.72 3.16
N CYS A 565 -7.93 -4.62 2.79
CA CYS A 565 -7.53 -5.76 3.62
C CYS A 565 -6.89 -5.34 4.97
N TRP A 566 -6.38 -4.12 5.07
CA TRP A 566 -5.94 -3.58 6.35
C TRP A 566 -7.07 -3.40 7.36
N PHE A 567 -8.31 -3.20 6.90
CA PHE A 567 -9.47 -3.22 7.78
C PHE A 567 -9.77 -4.63 8.29
N ASP A 568 -9.67 -5.64 7.42
CA ASP A 568 -9.79 -7.04 7.83
C ASP A 568 -8.77 -7.37 8.93
N SER A 569 -7.48 -7.14 8.67
CA SER A 569 -6.39 -7.41 9.62
C SER A 569 -6.56 -6.66 10.94
N GLY A 570 -7.06 -5.43 10.89
CA GLY A 570 -7.30 -4.58 12.06
C GLY A 570 -8.49 -5.01 12.91
N CYS A 571 -9.42 -5.80 12.35
CA CYS A 571 -10.56 -6.39 13.08
C CYS A 571 -10.17 -7.63 13.90
N MET A 572 -8.92 -8.13 13.80
CA MET A 572 -8.53 -9.40 14.40
C MET A 572 -8.79 -9.51 15.92
N PRO A 573 -8.68 -8.44 16.75
CA PRO A 573 -8.90 -8.57 18.19
C PRO A 573 -10.25 -9.19 18.57
N PHE A 574 -11.27 -8.95 17.77
CA PHE A 574 -12.61 -9.46 17.98
C PHE A 574 -13.03 -10.50 16.93
N ALA A 575 -12.63 -10.31 15.67
CA ALA A 575 -13.02 -11.17 14.56
C ALA A 575 -12.42 -12.59 14.65
N GLN A 576 -11.24 -12.77 15.26
CA GLN A 576 -10.66 -14.09 15.53
C GLN A 576 -11.55 -15.00 16.38
N TRP A 577 -12.49 -14.43 17.12
CA TRP A 577 -13.46 -15.13 17.94
C TRP A 577 -14.84 -15.24 17.29
N GLY A 578 -15.07 -14.51 16.19
CA GLY A 578 -16.38 -14.37 15.55
C GLY A 578 -17.34 -13.45 16.31
N TYR A 579 -16.79 -12.53 17.14
CA TYR A 579 -17.60 -11.56 17.88
C TYR A 579 -18.28 -10.56 16.91
N PRO A 580 -19.53 -10.12 17.19
CA PRO A 580 -20.36 -10.42 18.36
C PRO A 580 -21.23 -11.67 18.18
N HIS A 581 -21.24 -12.30 17.01
CA HIS A 581 -22.14 -13.41 16.68
C HIS A 581 -21.82 -14.68 17.49
N ARG A 582 -20.56 -14.83 17.88
CA ARG A 582 -20.05 -15.89 18.77
C ARG A 582 -18.81 -15.39 19.52
N GLY A 583 -18.23 -16.21 20.41
CA GLY A 583 -16.93 -15.93 21.05
C GLY A 583 -16.88 -14.68 21.93
N ARG A 584 -18.01 -14.22 22.46
CA ARG A 584 -18.07 -13.01 23.31
C ARG A 584 -17.20 -13.15 24.55
N ALA A 585 -17.26 -14.29 25.22
CA ALA A 585 -16.49 -14.52 26.45
C ALA A 585 -14.96 -14.58 26.16
N GLU A 586 -14.57 -15.12 25.02
CA GLU A 586 -13.18 -15.17 24.56
C GLU A 586 -12.66 -13.76 24.26
N PHE A 587 -13.44 -12.96 23.54
CA PHE A 587 -13.12 -11.57 23.27
C PHE A 587 -12.97 -10.76 24.57
N GLU A 588 -13.95 -10.80 25.46
CA GLU A 588 -13.92 -10.03 26.71
C GLU A 588 -12.74 -10.37 27.62
N ARG A 589 -12.25 -11.64 27.57
CA ARG A 589 -11.05 -12.06 28.32
C ARG A 589 -9.74 -11.69 27.63
N SER A 590 -9.75 -11.43 26.33
CA SER A 590 -8.53 -11.21 25.52
C SER A 590 -8.38 -9.78 25.01
N PHE A 591 -9.28 -8.88 25.33
CA PHE A 591 -9.20 -7.47 24.91
C PHE A 591 -9.06 -6.53 26.10
N PRO A 592 -8.09 -5.59 26.06
CA PRO A 592 -7.01 -5.45 25.10
C PRO A 592 -5.89 -6.48 25.31
N ALA A 593 -5.07 -6.72 24.29
CA ALA A 593 -3.85 -7.53 24.43
C ALA A 593 -2.85 -6.88 25.38
N ASP A 594 -2.10 -7.70 26.13
CA ASP A 594 -0.99 -7.18 26.94
C ASP A 594 0.22 -6.82 26.10
N PHE A 595 0.43 -7.52 24.93
CA PHE A 595 1.63 -7.39 24.13
C PHE A 595 1.37 -7.68 22.66
N ILE A 596 1.98 -6.85 21.78
CA ILE A 596 2.19 -7.12 20.36
C ILE A 596 3.60 -6.72 19.94
N SER A 597 4.10 -7.26 18.83
CA SER A 597 5.37 -6.83 18.23
C SER A 597 5.37 -7.07 16.73
N GLU A 598 5.70 -6.07 15.95
CA GLU A 598 5.94 -6.15 14.51
C GLU A 598 7.00 -5.11 14.08
N ALA A 599 7.36 -5.11 12.78
CA ALA A 599 8.32 -4.17 12.23
C ALA A 599 7.74 -2.75 12.09
N ILE A 600 8.62 -1.76 11.96
CA ILE A 600 8.30 -0.33 11.95
C ILE A 600 7.39 0.11 10.78
N ASP A 601 7.38 -0.62 9.68
CA ASP A 601 6.45 -0.37 8.57
C ASP A 601 4.98 -0.52 8.99
N GLN A 602 4.69 -1.31 10.04
CA GLN A 602 3.34 -1.50 10.57
C GLN A 602 2.77 -0.25 11.27
N THR A 603 3.55 0.79 11.49
CA THR A 603 3.05 2.11 11.89
C THR A 603 2.12 2.73 10.84
N ARG A 604 2.21 2.33 9.57
CA ARG A 604 1.32 2.71 8.46
C ARG A 604 0.50 1.53 7.93
N GLY A 605 0.32 0.49 8.72
CA GLY A 605 -0.42 -0.72 8.41
C GLY A 605 -1.16 -1.22 9.64
N TRP A 606 -0.76 -2.36 10.17
CA TRP A 606 -1.50 -3.09 11.21
C TRP A 606 -1.65 -2.31 12.53
N PHE A 607 -0.63 -1.58 13.00
CA PHE A 607 -0.76 -0.79 14.24
C PHE A 607 -1.81 0.31 14.10
N TYR A 608 -1.86 0.98 12.93
CA TYR A 608 -2.86 2.00 12.66
C TYR A 608 -4.26 1.39 12.59
N SER A 609 -4.45 0.32 11.81
CA SER A 609 -5.77 -0.30 11.65
C SER A 609 -6.32 -0.85 12.96
N LEU A 610 -5.48 -1.51 13.77
CA LEU A 610 -5.85 -1.96 15.12
C LEU A 610 -6.33 -0.81 16.01
N LEU A 611 -5.52 0.25 16.10
CA LEU A 611 -5.82 1.40 16.96
C LEU A 611 -7.08 2.13 16.49
N MET A 612 -7.17 2.41 15.19
CA MET A 612 -8.28 3.18 14.63
C MET A 612 -9.61 2.44 14.74
N ILE A 613 -9.66 1.17 14.35
CA ILE A 613 -10.87 0.34 14.44
C ILE A 613 -11.32 0.20 15.89
N SER A 614 -10.39 -0.09 16.81
CA SER A 614 -10.73 -0.20 18.23
C SER A 614 -11.28 1.11 18.78
N THR A 615 -10.70 2.26 18.41
CA THR A 615 -11.19 3.59 18.80
C THR A 615 -12.60 3.88 18.26
N LEU A 616 -12.89 3.45 17.02
CA LEU A 616 -14.19 3.67 16.37
C LEU A 616 -15.31 2.77 16.93
N VAL A 617 -14.98 1.50 17.22
CA VAL A 617 -15.98 0.47 17.55
C VAL A 617 -16.17 0.30 19.05
N PHE A 618 -15.10 0.42 19.85
CA PHE A 618 -15.11 0.15 21.30
C PHE A 618 -14.96 1.40 22.16
N GLU A 619 -15.51 2.53 21.74
CA GLU A 619 -15.41 3.81 22.45
C GLU A 619 -15.93 3.79 23.89
N GLU A 620 -16.87 2.89 24.21
CA GLU A 620 -17.46 2.75 25.54
C GLU A 620 -16.65 1.82 26.47
N GLN A 621 -15.61 1.16 25.93
CA GLN A 621 -14.77 0.28 26.75
C GLN A 621 -13.83 1.11 27.64
N PRO A 622 -13.50 0.63 28.85
CA PRO A 622 -12.55 1.31 29.75
C PRO A 622 -11.16 1.49 29.12
N TYR A 623 -10.79 0.59 28.22
CA TYR A 623 -9.52 0.61 27.48
C TYR A 623 -9.81 0.39 26.00
N PRO A 624 -10.14 1.46 25.25
CA PRO A 624 -10.50 1.34 23.83
C PRO A 624 -9.27 1.13 22.91
N HIS A 625 -8.05 1.12 23.46
CA HIS A 625 -6.86 0.75 22.70
C HIS A 625 -6.69 -0.76 22.61
N PRO A 626 -6.24 -1.31 21.46
CA PRO A 626 -6.28 -2.75 21.19
C PRO A 626 -5.19 -3.54 21.93
N PHE A 627 -4.12 -2.86 22.38
CA PHE A 627 -2.97 -3.47 23.07
C PHE A 627 -2.36 -2.48 24.07
N LYS A 628 -1.74 -3.02 25.12
CA LYS A 628 -1.10 -2.22 26.19
C LYS A 628 0.35 -1.92 25.91
N THR A 629 1.10 -2.86 25.30
CA THR A 629 2.52 -2.72 24.97
C THR A 629 2.78 -3.11 23.54
N CYS A 630 3.55 -2.29 22.83
CA CYS A 630 4.01 -2.56 21.46
C CYS A 630 5.54 -2.44 21.37
N ILE A 631 6.20 -3.52 20.96
CA ILE A 631 7.61 -3.48 20.58
C ILE A 631 7.70 -3.35 19.08
N VAL A 632 8.26 -2.22 18.62
CA VAL A 632 8.42 -1.90 17.20
C VAL A 632 9.84 -2.21 16.78
N LEU A 633 9.99 -3.19 15.87
CA LEU A 633 11.27 -3.67 15.41
C LEU A 633 11.75 -2.89 14.19
N GLY A 634 13.08 -2.71 14.07
CA GLY A 634 13.70 -2.16 12.87
C GLY A 634 13.62 -3.12 11.67
N HIS A 635 13.90 -2.61 10.48
CA HIS A 635 14.07 -3.46 9.29
C HIS A 635 15.38 -4.26 9.39
N VAL A 636 15.35 -5.48 8.85
CA VAL A 636 16.58 -6.20 8.52
C VAL A 636 17.15 -5.54 7.26
N SER A 637 18.41 -5.14 7.35
CA SER A 637 19.12 -4.41 6.29
C SER A 637 20.36 -5.17 5.84
N ASP A 638 20.74 -4.96 4.58
CA ASP A 638 22.01 -5.39 4.05
C ASP A 638 23.19 -4.58 4.65
N ARG A 639 24.42 -4.87 4.23
CA ARG A 639 25.63 -4.18 4.70
C ARG A 639 25.66 -2.69 4.38
N GLU A 640 24.99 -2.26 3.32
CA GLU A 640 24.82 -0.86 2.93
C GLU A 640 23.70 -0.14 3.69
N GLY A 641 23.03 -0.82 4.63
CA GLY A 641 21.91 -0.29 5.40
C GLY A 641 20.59 -0.21 4.63
N LYS A 642 20.50 -0.86 3.46
CA LYS A 642 19.26 -0.94 2.67
C LYS A 642 18.42 -2.10 3.16
N LYS A 643 17.10 -1.88 3.25
CA LYS A 643 16.15 -2.95 3.62
C LYS A 643 16.31 -4.16 2.69
N GLU A 644 16.44 -5.36 3.28
CA GLU A 644 16.42 -6.60 2.51
C GLU A 644 15.13 -6.77 1.72
N SER A 645 15.27 -7.19 0.46
CA SER A 645 14.16 -7.42 -0.46
C SER A 645 14.50 -8.46 -1.50
N LYS A 646 13.60 -9.44 -1.70
CA LYS A 646 13.76 -10.45 -2.76
C LYS A 646 13.81 -9.83 -4.15
N SER A 647 12.98 -8.81 -4.40
CA SER A 647 12.94 -8.13 -5.69
C SER A 647 14.19 -7.32 -6.02
N LYS A 648 14.95 -6.91 -4.99
CA LYS A 648 16.21 -6.15 -5.14
C LYS A 648 17.46 -7.05 -5.15
N GLY A 649 17.29 -8.35 -4.89
CA GLY A 649 18.40 -9.31 -4.90
C GLY A 649 19.32 -9.25 -3.69
N ASN A 650 19.07 -8.38 -2.69
CA ASN A 650 19.85 -8.27 -1.46
C ASN A 650 19.26 -9.09 -0.30
N TYR A 651 18.58 -10.17 -0.62
CA TYR A 651 17.87 -11.02 0.32
C TYR A 651 18.74 -12.21 0.77
N THR A 652 18.79 -12.45 2.08
CA THR A 652 19.42 -13.62 2.69
C THR A 652 18.33 -14.63 3.08
N PRO A 653 18.36 -15.88 2.61
CA PRO A 653 17.43 -16.91 3.04
C PRO A 653 17.52 -17.18 4.54
N PRO A 654 16.38 -17.41 5.24
CA PRO A 654 16.36 -17.69 6.66
C PRO A 654 17.23 -18.87 7.08
N GLU A 655 17.35 -19.89 6.24
CA GLU A 655 18.11 -21.12 6.47
C GLU A 655 19.60 -20.82 6.73
N ILE A 656 20.14 -19.79 6.08
CA ILE A 656 21.55 -19.39 6.28
C ILE A 656 21.78 -18.93 7.72
N ILE A 657 20.82 -18.20 8.29
CA ILE A 657 20.90 -17.73 9.68
C ILE A 657 20.69 -18.89 10.65
N LEU A 658 19.65 -19.70 10.39
CA LEU A 658 19.19 -20.72 11.33
C LEU A 658 20.07 -21.96 11.37
N ASP A 659 20.61 -22.36 10.24
CA ASP A 659 21.42 -23.57 10.14
C ASP A 659 22.91 -23.27 10.02
N LYS A 660 23.31 -22.00 9.94
CA LYS A 660 24.67 -21.54 9.65
C LYS A 660 25.28 -22.25 8.45
N VAL A 661 24.44 -22.56 7.46
CA VAL A 661 24.79 -23.58 6.50
C VAL A 661 24.42 -23.14 5.12
N ALA A 662 25.27 -23.56 4.36
CA ALA A 662 25.11 -24.17 3.06
C ALA A 662 24.03 -23.55 2.24
N MET A 663 24.40 -22.54 1.51
CA MET A 663 23.70 -22.22 0.29
C MET A 663 23.75 -23.44 -0.61
N GLU A 664 22.60 -23.88 -1.13
CA GLU A 664 22.58 -24.82 -2.25
C GLU A 664 23.13 -24.13 -3.50
N PHE A 665 24.05 -24.81 -4.15
CA PHE A 665 24.66 -24.35 -5.40
C PHE A 665 24.47 -25.38 -6.49
N ALA A 666 24.11 -24.92 -7.67
CA ALA A 666 24.24 -25.73 -8.90
C ALA A 666 25.74 -25.88 -9.23
N VAL A 667 26.19 -27.11 -9.38
CA VAL A 667 27.61 -27.35 -9.68
C VAL A 667 27.84 -27.20 -11.18
N ARG A 668 28.79 -26.35 -11.56
CA ARG A 668 29.26 -26.17 -12.94
C ARG A 668 30.71 -26.62 -13.09
N ASP A 669 31.03 -27.11 -14.28
CA ASP A 669 32.41 -27.46 -14.62
C ASP A 669 33.26 -26.20 -14.86
N THR A 670 34.58 -26.37 -14.70
CA THR A 670 35.57 -25.32 -15.03
C THR A 670 35.63 -25.08 -16.54
N ARG A 671 35.69 -23.80 -16.95
CA ARG A 671 35.97 -23.39 -18.33
C ARG A 671 37.47 -23.14 -18.49
N PRO A 672 38.00 -23.17 -19.76
CA PRO A 672 39.38 -22.78 -20.00
C PRO A 672 39.69 -21.40 -19.43
N GLY A 673 40.75 -21.31 -18.61
CA GLY A 673 41.19 -20.08 -17.94
C GLY A 673 40.55 -19.77 -16.58
N GLU A 674 39.63 -20.60 -16.09
CA GLU A 674 39.17 -20.55 -14.70
C GLU A 674 40.17 -21.29 -13.76
N ALA A 675 40.24 -20.81 -12.50
CA ALA A 675 41.21 -21.31 -11.55
C ALA A 675 41.07 -22.84 -11.34
N SER A 676 42.22 -23.49 -11.23
CA SER A 676 42.31 -24.95 -11.17
C SER A 676 42.19 -25.49 -9.75
N GLN A 677 41.56 -26.62 -9.68
CA GLN A 677 41.78 -27.77 -8.79
C GLN A 677 41.75 -27.59 -7.24
N ALA A 678 42.14 -26.45 -6.66
CA ALA A 678 42.27 -26.33 -5.22
C ALA A 678 41.31 -25.29 -4.58
N VAL A 679 40.41 -24.73 -5.34
CA VAL A 679 39.48 -23.70 -4.89
C VAL A 679 38.07 -23.92 -5.43
N ALA A 680 37.08 -23.43 -4.70
CA ALA A 680 35.70 -23.29 -5.18
C ALA A 680 35.48 -21.85 -5.67
N LEU A 681 34.99 -21.68 -6.90
CA LEU A 681 34.58 -20.38 -7.41
C LEU A 681 33.09 -20.21 -7.24
N ILE A 682 32.69 -19.09 -6.67
CA ILE A 682 31.28 -18.68 -6.52
C ILE A 682 31.08 -17.22 -6.99
N SER A 683 29.84 -16.79 -7.13
CA SER A 683 29.60 -15.38 -7.43
C SER A 683 30.08 -14.49 -6.27
N ARG A 684 30.48 -13.25 -6.60
CA ARG A 684 30.83 -12.28 -5.55
C ARG A 684 29.69 -12.01 -4.61
N GLU A 685 28.49 -11.94 -5.14
CA GLU A 685 27.25 -11.71 -4.38
C GLU A 685 26.95 -12.84 -3.39
N ASP A 686 27.22 -14.09 -3.76
CA ASP A 686 27.06 -15.23 -2.85
C ASP A 686 28.12 -15.22 -1.74
N LEU A 687 29.39 -14.88 -2.07
CA LEU A 687 30.46 -14.76 -1.08
C LEU A 687 30.14 -13.68 -0.03
N GLU A 688 29.70 -12.52 -0.52
CA GLU A 688 29.28 -11.41 0.33
C GLU A 688 28.03 -11.77 1.15
N GLY A 689 27.05 -12.45 0.53
CA GLY A 689 25.84 -12.93 1.21
C GLY A 689 26.08 -13.95 2.32
N MET A 690 27.17 -14.74 2.21
CA MET A 690 27.60 -15.67 3.27
C MET A 690 28.50 -15.04 4.35
N ASP A 691 28.79 -13.75 4.23
CA ASP A 691 29.73 -13.02 5.11
C ASP A 691 31.13 -13.68 5.23
N LEU A 692 31.60 -14.20 4.12
CA LEU A 692 32.90 -14.86 4.07
C LEU A 692 33.94 -13.98 3.38
N PRO A 693 35.15 -13.88 3.97
CA PRO A 693 36.26 -13.25 3.26
C PRO A 693 36.71 -14.14 2.09
N GLU A 694 37.21 -13.52 1.04
CA GLU A 694 37.85 -14.26 -0.07
C GLU A 694 38.97 -15.14 0.42
N GLY A 695 38.98 -16.40 0.04
CA GLY A 695 39.92 -17.42 0.52
C GLY A 695 39.48 -18.14 1.81
N ALA A 696 38.27 -17.80 2.34
CA ALA A 696 37.72 -18.56 3.47
C ALA A 696 37.61 -20.06 3.15
N LEU A 697 37.91 -20.90 4.09
CA LEU A 697 37.75 -22.35 3.95
C LEU A 697 36.28 -22.71 4.17
N VAL A 698 35.65 -23.30 3.17
CA VAL A 698 34.26 -23.75 3.23
C VAL A 698 34.16 -25.26 3.01
N ARG A 699 33.24 -25.91 3.69
CA ARG A 699 32.93 -27.31 3.44
C ARG A 699 31.84 -27.45 2.41
N ILE A 700 32.14 -28.15 1.33
CA ILE A 700 31.20 -28.45 0.25
C ILE A 700 30.83 -29.93 0.34
N TYR A 701 29.55 -30.24 0.39
CA TYR A 701 29.05 -31.61 0.49
C TYR A 701 27.78 -31.80 -0.36
N ARG A 702 27.40 -33.03 -0.60
CA ARG A 702 26.25 -33.39 -1.40
C ARG A 702 25.08 -33.77 -0.48
N GLY A 703 23.93 -33.14 -0.69
CA GLY A 703 22.72 -33.45 0.08
C GLY A 703 22.88 -33.23 1.58
N ASP A 704 22.48 -34.18 2.39
CA ASP A 704 22.46 -34.08 3.85
C ASP A 704 23.66 -34.74 4.55
N ASP A 705 24.73 -35.07 3.81
CA ASP A 705 25.93 -35.70 4.39
C ASP A 705 27.12 -34.74 4.47
N PRO A 706 27.20 -33.92 5.52
CA PRO A 706 28.34 -33.03 5.72
C PRO A 706 29.65 -33.78 6.01
N ASN A 707 29.61 -35.06 6.45
CA ASN A 707 30.83 -35.86 6.73
C ASN A 707 31.50 -36.32 5.43
N GLY A 708 30.77 -36.49 4.35
CA GLY A 708 31.31 -36.79 3.03
C GLY A 708 31.80 -35.56 2.24
N GLY A 709 31.84 -34.38 2.89
CA GLY A 709 32.23 -33.14 2.26
C GLY A 709 33.74 -32.94 2.09
N ILE A 710 34.09 -31.95 1.28
CA ILE A 710 35.47 -31.50 1.03
C ILE A 710 35.62 -30.05 1.47
N ASP A 711 36.75 -29.72 2.07
CA ASP A 711 37.06 -28.35 2.49
C ASP A 711 37.92 -27.67 1.43
N LEU A 712 37.41 -26.54 0.88
CA LEU A 712 38.08 -25.76 -0.16
C LEU A 712 38.07 -24.28 0.18
N PRO A 713 39.15 -23.56 -0.14
CA PRO A 713 39.11 -22.11 -0.12
C PRO A 713 38.17 -21.61 -1.20
N VAL A 714 37.31 -20.62 -0.88
CA VAL A 714 36.37 -20.04 -1.78
C VAL A 714 36.88 -18.72 -2.35
N LEU A 715 36.78 -18.54 -3.67
CA LEU A 715 37.15 -17.31 -4.34
C LEU A 715 35.94 -16.75 -5.13
N ALA A 716 35.87 -15.43 -5.20
CA ALA A 716 34.82 -14.74 -5.96
C ALA A 716 35.16 -14.63 -7.45
N ASP A 717 34.19 -14.97 -8.30
CA ASP A 717 34.21 -14.62 -9.73
C ASP A 717 32.96 -13.80 -10.09
N LYS A 718 33.15 -12.52 -10.49
CA LYS A 718 32.08 -11.59 -10.85
C LYS A 718 31.26 -12.01 -12.08
N ARG A 719 31.75 -12.99 -12.85
CA ARG A 719 31.10 -13.50 -14.06
C ARG A 719 30.16 -14.66 -13.76
N LEU A 720 30.20 -15.20 -12.55
CA LEU A 720 29.31 -16.29 -12.17
C LEU A 720 27.94 -15.78 -11.78
N PRO A 721 26.87 -16.45 -12.23
CA PRO A 721 25.55 -16.20 -11.71
C PRO A 721 25.46 -16.65 -10.25
N ARG A 722 24.49 -16.13 -9.53
CA ARG A 722 24.22 -16.52 -8.14
C ARG A 722 23.87 -18.01 -8.05
N ARG A 723 24.21 -18.62 -6.93
CA ARG A 723 23.92 -20.05 -6.63
C ARG A 723 24.56 -21.04 -7.59
N VAL A 724 25.65 -20.65 -8.21
CA VAL A 724 26.49 -21.54 -9.01
C VAL A 724 27.87 -21.64 -8.39
N VAL A 725 28.32 -22.86 -8.13
CA VAL A 725 29.70 -23.15 -7.70
C VAL A 725 30.45 -23.86 -8.81
N VAL A 726 31.67 -23.40 -9.08
CA VAL A 726 32.57 -24.04 -10.03
C VAL A 726 33.57 -24.87 -9.24
N LEU A 727 33.58 -26.17 -9.49
CA LEU A 727 34.48 -27.14 -8.87
C LEU A 727 35.29 -27.85 -9.92
N GLY A 728 36.58 -28.05 -9.65
CA GLY A 728 37.45 -28.88 -10.47
C GLY A 728 36.98 -30.35 -10.54
N GLN A 729 37.32 -31.05 -11.62
CA GLN A 729 36.86 -32.41 -11.91
C GLN A 729 37.15 -33.38 -10.74
N GLU A 730 38.33 -33.27 -10.10
CA GLU A 730 38.73 -34.13 -8.97
C GLU A 730 37.77 -33.94 -7.78
N HIS A 731 37.43 -32.70 -7.45
CA HIS A 731 36.54 -32.37 -6.32
C HIS A 731 35.09 -32.80 -6.58
N ARG A 732 34.63 -32.67 -7.83
CA ARG A 732 33.31 -33.17 -8.21
C ARG A 732 33.24 -34.70 -8.14
N ALA A 733 34.30 -35.37 -8.57
CA ALA A 733 34.37 -36.82 -8.46
C ALA A 733 34.34 -37.29 -7.00
N LYS A 734 35.05 -36.60 -6.08
CA LYS A 734 35.01 -36.88 -4.62
C LYS A 734 33.60 -36.69 -4.03
N LEU A 735 32.86 -35.69 -4.48
CA LEU A 735 31.49 -35.42 -4.05
C LEU A 735 30.41 -36.26 -4.78
N GLY A 736 30.79 -36.99 -5.84
CA GLY A 736 29.86 -37.75 -6.65
C GLY A 736 28.81 -36.90 -7.38
N VAL A 737 29.19 -35.66 -7.75
CA VAL A 737 28.27 -34.73 -8.43
C VAL A 737 28.66 -34.56 -9.91
N LEU A 738 27.66 -34.50 -10.76
CA LEU A 738 27.82 -34.11 -12.16
C LEU A 738 27.56 -32.61 -12.32
N PRO A 739 28.17 -31.97 -13.35
CA PRO A 739 27.80 -30.60 -13.69
C PRO A 739 26.29 -30.50 -13.96
N ALA A 740 25.65 -29.47 -13.47
CA ALA A 740 24.28 -29.18 -13.92
C ALA A 740 24.31 -28.85 -15.42
N GLU A 741 23.48 -29.50 -16.19
CA GLU A 741 23.24 -29.12 -17.59
C GLU A 741 22.68 -27.70 -17.60
N ALA A 742 23.30 -26.81 -18.39
CA ALA A 742 22.98 -25.40 -18.45
C ALA A 742 21.65 -25.14 -19.17
#